data_92b026394ef295918cf7d9c73ff26229
#
_entry.id   92b026394ef295918cf7d9c73ff26229
#
_cell.length_a   1.000
_cell.length_b   1.000
_cell.length_c   1.000
_cell.angle_alpha   90.00
_cell.angle_beta   90.00
_cell.angle_gamma   90.00
#
_symmetry.space_group_name_H-M   'P 1'
#
loop_
_entity.id
_entity.type
_entity.pdbx_description
1 polymer ?
#
loop_
_entity_poly.entity_id
_entity_poly.type
_entity_poly.pdbx_seq_one_letter_code
_entity_poly.pdbx_strand_id
1 'polypeptide(L)'
;MIPRETIDRIFAAAHIEDVVGDYVSLRKRGANLIGLCPFHDEKTGSFTVSPSKGIYKCFGCGAAGHAVKFIMDIEKCSYVEALRHLAKRYRIEIEERELTAEEKQKQDDRESMFVVNEYANQWFQEQLWETAEGKAVAMSYLRQRGLREDIIRKFQIGYSPEKATFWRVAKEHGFQEKYLINDSENPPFIGTGVCGKSENGKLYDRFRARVMFPFLSVSGKVVGFSGRLMTGEKVSKYVNSPTSLIYEKHNELFGLFQAKQAISSKQCCYLVEGQMDVIQMVQSGIENVVASGGTSLTKNQLRLLHRYIQSGNVILLYDGDKAGIKAAIRGVDMMLEEGLNIRVILLPEGEDPDSFAKSRNASDLQEFLDNNQQDFIRFKTKLLSEDAQNDPNKRSEMILQIVHSIAIIPDIIKRQVYIKDTASLLSMPEDVLTRKVIEIRRKEAEERKKRNENAQHIKDAANNTEKVDTPEPTPVAPATTPPPSHLERNIQNLIQMIIRYGERVISQTSEGKTICVGEYIIQEMENDYIYIENAIYRRVIDEFKKNYKKEGFISSIFFQHYPDIQISQLAVDMIADKYQLSRIYSRKNISENVVQEVRNDEIDSLPDLTQRLLYELKYTVVDAKIDAMQKELKEAHERGDWNAINEIFQNQPKLLALRQQLCRALGNRVVVR
;
A
#
# COMPACT_ATOMS: atom_id res chain seq x y z
N MET A 1 7.05 13.06 -18.73
CA MET A 1 5.69 12.84 -18.18
C MET A 1 4.70 12.88 -19.35
N ILE A 2 3.82 11.90 -19.47
CA ILE A 2 2.87 11.84 -20.59
C ILE A 2 1.90 13.02 -20.49
N PRO A 3 1.72 13.84 -21.56
CA PRO A 3 0.80 14.96 -21.56
C PRO A 3 -0.64 14.54 -21.28
N ARG A 4 -1.41 15.39 -20.62
CA ARG A 4 -2.81 15.11 -20.27
C ARG A 4 -3.67 14.77 -21.50
N GLU A 5 -3.48 15.49 -22.56
CA GLU A 5 -4.17 15.27 -23.84
C GLU A 5 -3.89 13.87 -24.41
N THR A 6 -2.64 13.41 -24.33
CA THR A 6 -2.26 12.05 -24.74
C THR A 6 -2.87 11.00 -23.83
N ILE A 7 -2.92 11.26 -22.50
CA ILE A 7 -3.60 10.39 -21.54
C ILE A 7 -5.09 10.27 -21.90
N ASP A 8 -5.74 11.38 -22.14
CA ASP A 8 -7.18 11.42 -22.49
C ASP A 8 -7.44 10.68 -23.82
N ARG A 9 -6.55 10.79 -24.82
CA ARG A 9 -6.61 10.00 -26.06
C ARG A 9 -6.46 8.50 -25.82
N ILE A 10 -5.56 8.09 -24.92
CA ILE A 10 -5.38 6.67 -24.53
C ILE A 10 -6.66 6.14 -23.88
N PHE A 11 -7.23 6.90 -22.94
CA PHE A 11 -8.47 6.51 -22.26
C PHE A 11 -9.66 6.43 -23.23
N ALA A 12 -9.76 7.35 -24.17
CA ALA A 12 -10.82 7.35 -25.19
C ALA A 12 -10.73 6.16 -26.14
N ALA A 13 -9.51 5.70 -26.47
CA ALA A 13 -9.29 4.56 -27.36
C ALA A 13 -9.34 3.20 -26.64
N ALA A 14 -9.02 3.17 -25.34
CA ALA A 14 -8.91 1.92 -24.55
C ALA A 14 -10.29 1.47 -24.03
N HIS A 15 -11.14 0.96 -24.93
CA HIS A 15 -12.42 0.38 -24.55
C HIS A 15 -12.22 -0.78 -23.57
N ILE A 16 -12.90 -0.72 -22.42
CA ILE A 16 -12.68 -1.67 -21.31
C ILE A 16 -12.97 -3.11 -21.71
N GLU A 17 -14.00 -3.33 -22.53
CA GLU A 17 -14.40 -4.65 -23.03
C GLU A 17 -13.33 -5.28 -23.92
N ASP A 18 -12.64 -4.50 -24.74
CA ASP A 18 -11.57 -4.96 -25.62
C ASP A 18 -10.31 -5.29 -24.81
N VAL A 19 -9.97 -4.39 -23.87
CA VAL A 19 -8.78 -4.56 -23.03
C VAL A 19 -8.93 -5.78 -22.12
N VAL A 20 -10.07 -5.93 -21.48
CA VAL A 20 -10.35 -7.09 -20.61
C VAL A 20 -10.52 -8.36 -21.43
N GLY A 21 -11.11 -8.26 -22.62
CA GLY A 21 -11.36 -9.40 -23.52
C GLY A 21 -10.09 -10.13 -23.95
N ASP A 22 -8.92 -9.48 -23.93
CA ASP A 22 -7.64 -10.14 -24.24
C ASP A 22 -7.21 -11.13 -23.14
N TYR A 23 -7.69 -10.95 -21.93
CA TYR A 23 -7.27 -11.71 -20.73
C TYR A 23 -8.39 -12.60 -20.17
N VAL A 24 -9.65 -12.21 -20.38
CA VAL A 24 -10.83 -12.85 -19.78
C VAL A 24 -11.88 -13.14 -20.83
N SER A 25 -12.36 -14.38 -20.88
CA SER A 25 -13.49 -14.76 -21.74
C SER A 25 -14.78 -14.14 -21.18
N LEU A 26 -15.30 -13.14 -21.91
CA LEU A 26 -16.47 -12.37 -21.51
C LEU A 26 -17.74 -12.87 -22.20
N ARG A 27 -18.86 -12.93 -21.46
CA ARG A 27 -20.20 -13.28 -21.96
C ARG A 27 -21.18 -12.15 -21.71
N LYS A 28 -22.04 -11.85 -22.66
CA LYS A 28 -23.05 -10.79 -22.55
C LYS A 28 -24.09 -11.12 -21.46
N ARG A 29 -24.34 -10.16 -20.56
CA ARG A 29 -25.37 -10.23 -19.53
C ARG A 29 -26.08 -8.88 -19.41
N GLY A 30 -27.19 -8.70 -20.13
CA GLY A 30 -27.85 -7.40 -20.24
C GLY A 30 -26.98 -6.38 -20.96
N ALA A 31 -26.84 -5.19 -20.40
CA ALA A 31 -25.98 -4.12 -20.91
C ALA A 31 -24.48 -4.31 -20.55
N ASN A 32 -24.17 -5.28 -19.70
CA ASN A 32 -22.80 -5.54 -19.26
C ASN A 32 -22.28 -6.88 -19.79
N LEU A 33 -20.98 -7.11 -19.61
CA LEU A 33 -20.32 -8.38 -19.87
C LEU A 33 -19.89 -9.00 -18.54
N ILE A 34 -19.88 -10.34 -18.46
CA ILE A 34 -19.48 -11.07 -17.27
C ILE A 34 -18.48 -12.16 -17.64
N GLY A 35 -17.48 -12.40 -16.78
CA GLY A 35 -16.48 -13.44 -16.91
C GLY A 35 -16.02 -13.98 -15.57
N LEU A 36 -15.07 -14.91 -15.59
CA LEU A 36 -14.35 -15.34 -14.40
C LEU A 36 -13.30 -14.27 -14.04
N CYS A 37 -13.16 -13.99 -12.77
CA CYS A 37 -12.22 -12.97 -12.31
C CYS A 37 -10.78 -13.41 -12.52
N PRO A 38 -9.91 -12.58 -13.14
CA PRO A 38 -8.50 -12.91 -13.30
C PRO A 38 -7.67 -12.64 -12.01
N PHE A 39 -8.28 -12.07 -10.96
CA PHE A 39 -7.60 -11.66 -9.74
C PHE A 39 -7.85 -12.58 -8.55
N HIS A 40 -8.83 -13.49 -8.64
CA HIS A 40 -9.08 -14.55 -7.65
C HIS A 40 -9.75 -15.76 -8.30
N ASP A 41 -9.58 -16.92 -7.69
CA ASP A 41 -10.17 -18.16 -8.18
C ASP A 41 -11.68 -18.24 -7.87
N GLU A 42 -12.49 -18.43 -8.91
CA GLU A 42 -13.94 -18.61 -8.78
C GLU A 42 -14.47 -19.59 -9.82
N LYS A 43 -15.54 -20.31 -9.45
CA LYS A 43 -16.24 -21.25 -10.35
C LYS A 43 -17.39 -20.60 -11.09
N THR A 44 -17.94 -19.52 -10.56
CA THR A 44 -19.06 -18.76 -11.15
C THR A 44 -18.66 -17.33 -11.37
N GLY A 45 -18.83 -16.81 -12.59
CA GLY A 45 -18.37 -15.46 -12.93
C GLY A 45 -19.02 -14.37 -12.08
N SER A 46 -18.19 -13.66 -11.32
CA SER A 46 -18.56 -12.46 -10.55
C SER A 46 -17.90 -11.19 -11.10
N PHE A 47 -17.04 -11.33 -12.10
CA PHE A 47 -16.32 -10.24 -12.73
C PHE A 47 -17.18 -9.61 -13.83
N THR A 48 -17.63 -8.37 -13.58
CA THR A 48 -18.53 -7.64 -14.46
C THR A 48 -17.80 -6.50 -15.13
N VAL A 49 -17.95 -6.37 -16.45
CA VAL A 49 -17.43 -5.28 -17.26
C VAL A 49 -18.61 -4.46 -17.78
N SER A 50 -18.57 -3.14 -17.58
CA SER A 50 -19.60 -2.21 -18.07
C SER A 50 -19.03 -1.34 -19.17
N PRO A 51 -19.31 -1.64 -20.47
CA PRO A 51 -18.82 -0.85 -21.60
C PRO A 51 -19.29 0.60 -21.53
N SER A 52 -20.56 0.83 -21.19
CA SER A 52 -21.15 2.17 -21.12
C SER A 52 -20.56 3.08 -20.05
N LYS A 53 -19.95 2.49 -19.01
CA LYS A 53 -19.26 3.21 -17.90
C LYS A 53 -17.74 3.17 -18.03
N GLY A 54 -17.18 2.36 -18.94
CA GLY A 54 -15.73 2.18 -19.12
C GLY A 54 -15.01 1.54 -17.92
N ILE A 55 -15.72 0.72 -17.12
CA ILE A 55 -15.18 0.13 -15.89
C ILE A 55 -15.41 -1.37 -15.79
N TYR A 56 -14.57 -2.04 -15.00
CA TYR A 56 -14.85 -3.39 -14.50
C TYR A 56 -15.05 -3.39 -12.99
N LYS A 57 -15.79 -4.37 -12.49
CA LYS A 57 -15.91 -4.67 -11.05
C LYS A 57 -16.13 -6.14 -10.83
N CYS A 58 -15.34 -6.72 -9.94
CA CYS A 58 -15.56 -8.06 -9.40
C CYS A 58 -16.36 -7.97 -8.10
N PHE A 59 -17.52 -8.61 -8.05
CA PHE A 59 -18.34 -8.63 -6.83
C PHE A 59 -17.93 -9.74 -5.86
N GLY A 60 -16.98 -10.61 -6.24
CA GLY A 60 -16.38 -11.62 -5.37
C GLY A 60 -15.24 -11.05 -4.53
N CYS A 61 -14.18 -10.55 -5.16
CA CYS A 61 -12.99 -10.03 -4.46
C CYS A 61 -12.96 -8.50 -4.30
N GLY A 62 -13.92 -7.76 -4.87
CA GLY A 62 -13.97 -6.30 -4.80
C GLY A 62 -13.07 -5.57 -5.78
N ALA A 63 -12.25 -6.26 -6.60
CA ALA A 63 -11.39 -5.61 -7.59
C ALA A 63 -12.23 -4.78 -8.58
N ALA A 64 -11.86 -3.51 -8.79
CA ALA A 64 -12.57 -2.61 -9.66
C ALA A 64 -11.61 -1.58 -10.29
N GLY A 65 -11.95 -1.05 -11.47
CA GLY A 65 -11.11 -0.06 -12.14
C GLY A 65 -11.54 0.21 -13.57
N HIS A 66 -10.77 1.05 -14.23
CA HIS A 66 -10.83 1.33 -15.68
C HIS A 66 -9.75 0.52 -16.43
N ALA A 67 -9.67 0.66 -17.77
CA ALA A 67 -8.75 -0.10 -18.62
C ALA A 67 -7.26 0.00 -18.16
N VAL A 68 -6.78 1.20 -17.82
CA VAL A 68 -5.39 1.39 -17.36
C VAL A 68 -5.15 0.65 -16.04
N LYS A 69 -6.09 0.77 -15.08
CA LYS A 69 -6.00 0.07 -13.80
C LYS A 69 -6.02 -1.45 -13.98
N PHE A 70 -6.84 -1.95 -14.93
CA PHE A 70 -6.86 -3.37 -15.26
C PHE A 70 -5.49 -3.86 -15.73
N ILE A 71 -4.83 -3.15 -16.65
CA ILE A 71 -3.48 -3.48 -17.11
C ILE A 71 -2.47 -3.41 -15.97
N MET A 72 -2.53 -2.37 -15.12
CA MET A 72 -1.67 -2.28 -13.94
C MET A 72 -1.78 -3.51 -13.05
N ASP A 73 -3.01 -3.98 -12.81
CA ASP A 73 -3.28 -5.09 -11.90
C ASP A 73 -2.91 -6.46 -12.51
N ILE A 74 -3.19 -6.66 -13.80
CA ILE A 74 -2.93 -7.94 -14.46
C ILE A 74 -1.46 -8.10 -14.85
N GLU A 75 -0.83 -7.07 -15.39
CA GLU A 75 0.59 -7.08 -15.80
C GLU A 75 1.54 -6.70 -14.65
N LYS A 76 1.00 -6.32 -13.48
CA LYS A 76 1.77 -5.87 -12.30
C LYS A 76 2.76 -4.73 -12.64
N CYS A 77 2.32 -3.80 -13.44
CA CYS A 77 3.13 -2.67 -13.93
C CYS A 77 2.66 -1.33 -13.33
N SER A 78 3.49 -0.30 -13.46
CA SER A 78 3.18 1.05 -13.01
C SER A 78 2.13 1.72 -13.92
N TYR A 79 1.53 2.81 -13.44
CA TYR A 79 0.56 3.60 -14.21
C TYR A 79 1.12 4.08 -15.57
N VAL A 80 2.37 4.56 -15.58
CA VAL A 80 3.04 5.03 -16.80
C VAL A 80 3.30 3.87 -17.77
N GLU A 81 3.71 2.70 -17.25
CA GLU A 81 3.92 1.51 -18.07
C GLU A 81 2.60 0.99 -18.65
N ALA A 82 1.52 1.00 -17.88
CA ALA A 82 0.19 0.64 -18.37
C ALA A 82 -0.30 1.59 -19.47
N LEU A 83 -0.08 2.90 -19.34
CA LEU A 83 -0.38 3.88 -20.40
C LEU A 83 0.44 3.61 -21.66
N ARG A 84 1.74 3.32 -21.54
CA ARG A 84 2.59 2.96 -22.69
C ARG A 84 2.14 1.67 -23.34
N HIS A 85 1.74 0.67 -22.56
CA HIS A 85 1.19 -0.60 -23.08
C HIS A 85 -0.05 -0.34 -23.93
N LEU A 86 -1.01 0.42 -23.40
CA LEU A 86 -2.24 0.75 -24.11
C LEU A 86 -1.98 1.64 -25.34
N ALA A 87 -1.10 2.64 -25.22
CA ALA A 87 -0.72 3.50 -26.34
C ALA A 87 -0.11 2.69 -27.49
N LYS A 88 0.79 1.73 -27.18
CA LYS A 88 1.36 0.80 -28.17
C LYS A 88 0.29 -0.06 -28.84
N ARG A 89 -0.66 -0.60 -28.06
CA ARG A 89 -1.77 -1.41 -28.55
C ARG A 89 -2.66 -0.63 -29.54
N TYR A 90 -3.02 0.61 -29.18
CA TYR A 90 -3.91 1.45 -29.97
C TYR A 90 -3.17 2.37 -30.95
N ARG A 91 -1.84 2.19 -31.10
CA ARG A 91 -0.97 2.98 -32.01
C ARG A 91 -1.09 4.50 -31.77
N ILE A 92 -1.19 4.88 -30.51
CA ILE A 92 -1.20 6.29 -30.09
C ILE A 92 0.24 6.69 -29.83
N GLU A 93 0.69 7.69 -30.56
CA GLU A 93 2.01 8.28 -30.37
C GLU A 93 2.01 9.10 -29.07
N ILE A 94 2.93 8.78 -28.15
CA ILE A 94 3.11 9.51 -26.89
C ILE A 94 4.10 10.62 -27.17
N GLU A 95 3.61 11.86 -27.29
CA GLU A 95 4.45 13.03 -27.22
C GLU A 95 4.95 13.17 -25.79
N GLU A 96 6.18 12.78 -25.52
CA GLU A 96 6.77 12.97 -24.22
C GLU A 96 7.10 14.47 -24.06
N ARG A 97 6.58 15.08 -22.98
CA ARG A 97 7.03 16.42 -22.58
C ARG A 97 8.56 16.43 -22.54
N GLU A 98 9.19 17.35 -23.18
CA GLU A 98 10.63 17.54 -23.09
C GLU A 98 11.00 17.63 -21.61
N LEU A 99 11.71 16.62 -21.14
CA LEU A 99 12.29 16.60 -19.81
C LEU A 99 13.31 17.74 -19.75
N THR A 100 13.44 18.39 -18.60
CA THR A 100 14.55 19.30 -18.41
C THR A 100 15.88 18.56 -18.65
N ALA A 101 16.92 19.26 -19.05
CA ALA A 101 18.22 18.65 -19.33
C ALA A 101 18.72 17.81 -18.11
N GLU A 102 18.43 18.27 -16.89
CA GLU A 102 18.76 17.56 -15.65
C GLU A 102 17.92 16.28 -15.43
N GLU A 103 16.61 16.34 -15.71
CA GLU A 103 15.71 15.16 -15.60
C GLU A 103 16.08 14.10 -16.62
N LYS A 104 16.39 14.53 -17.86
CA LYS A 104 16.87 13.65 -18.92
C LYS A 104 18.20 13.01 -18.54
N GLN A 105 19.14 13.79 -18.02
CA GLN A 105 20.43 13.27 -17.56
C GLN A 105 20.26 12.24 -16.44
N LYS A 106 19.39 12.49 -15.43
CA LYS A 106 19.10 11.54 -14.35
C LYS A 106 18.47 10.25 -14.89
N GLN A 107 17.59 10.34 -15.88
CA GLN A 107 16.97 9.16 -16.50
C GLN A 107 18.00 8.36 -17.28
N ASP A 108 18.85 9.02 -18.08
CA ASP A 108 19.93 8.40 -18.86
C ASP A 108 20.96 7.73 -17.92
N ASP A 109 21.32 8.40 -16.81
CA ASP A 109 22.20 7.82 -15.79
C ASP A 109 21.60 6.56 -15.16
N ARG A 110 20.30 6.58 -14.80
CA ARG A 110 19.60 5.39 -14.27
C ARG A 110 19.57 4.23 -15.28
N GLU A 111 19.23 4.52 -16.52
CA GLU A 111 19.17 3.50 -17.57
C GLU A 111 20.56 2.89 -17.82
N SER A 112 21.59 3.72 -17.87
CA SER A 112 22.99 3.28 -18.01
C SER A 112 23.40 2.36 -16.85
N MET A 113 23.01 2.69 -15.61
CA MET A 113 23.30 1.87 -14.44
C MET A 113 22.57 0.52 -14.48
N PHE A 114 21.32 0.46 -14.97
CA PHE A 114 20.63 -0.83 -15.18
C PHE A 114 21.35 -1.68 -16.21
N VAL A 115 21.83 -1.10 -17.31
CA VAL A 115 22.58 -1.82 -18.35
C VAL A 115 23.89 -2.37 -17.78
N VAL A 116 24.61 -1.60 -16.96
CA VAL A 116 25.82 -2.07 -16.27
C VAL A 116 25.52 -3.25 -15.34
N ASN A 117 24.47 -3.16 -14.52
CA ASN A 117 24.12 -4.23 -13.59
C ASN A 117 23.66 -5.50 -14.32
N GLU A 118 22.90 -5.37 -15.39
CA GLU A 118 22.48 -6.52 -16.20
C GLU A 118 23.67 -7.21 -16.82
N TYR A 119 24.60 -6.44 -17.40
CA TYR A 119 25.85 -6.98 -17.95
C TYR A 119 26.71 -7.65 -16.88
N ALA A 120 26.84 -7.04 -15.71
CA ALA A 120 27.55 -7.63 -14.59
C ALA A 120 26.91 -8.95 -14.14
N ASN A 121 25.59 -9.01 -14.08
CA ASN A 121 24.83 -10.19 -13.70
C ASN A 121 25.06 -11.35 -14.70
N GLN A 122 25.03 -11.05 -15.99
CA GLN A 122 25.33 -12.03 -17.05
C GLN A 122 26.76 -12.52 -16.92
N TRP A 123 27.72 -11.62 -16.77
CA TRP A 123 29.12 -11.98 -16.59
C TRP A 123 29.36 -12.88 -15.36
N PHE A 124 28.74 -12.56 -14.19
CA PHE A 124 28.85 -13.40 -13.01
C PHE A 124 28.23 -14.80 -13.22
N GLN A 125 27.13 -14.89 -13.96
CA GLN A 125 26.54 -16.18 -14.32
C GLN A 125 27.46 -16.95 -15.27
N GLU A 126 28.03 -16.33 -16.30
CA GLU A 126 29.02 -16.97 -17.20
C GLU A 126 30.24 -17.47 -16.40
N GLN A 127 30.76 -16.67 -15.45
CA GLN A 127 31.86 -17.13 -14.58
C GLN A 127 31.46 -18.38 -13.81
N LEU A 128 30.25 -18.52 -13.33
CA LEU A 128 29.77 -19.69 -12.60
C LEU A 128 29.60 -20.92 -13.50
N TRP A 129 28.98 -20.73 -14.67
CA TRP A 129 28.54 -21.83 -15.51
C TRP A 129 29.58 -22.27 -16.53
N GLU A 130 30.41 -21.37 -17.06
CA GLU A 130 31.28 -21.64 -18.22
C GLU A 130 32.74 -21.86 -17.81
N THR A 131 33.23 -21.18 -16.74
CA THR A 131 34.63 -21.26 -16.37
C THR A 131 34.96 -22.51 -15.55
N ALA A 132 36.22 -23.00 -15.68
CA ALA A 132 36.72 -24.13 -14.90
C ALA A 132 36.76 -23.81 -13.40
N GLU A 133 37.16 -22.56 -13.02
CA GLU A 133 37.17 -22.08 -11.64
C GLU A 133 35.75 -22.01 -11.06
N GLY A 134 34.81 -21.45 -11.80
CA GLY A 134 33.41 -21.38 -11.39
C GLY A 134 32.79 -22.73 -11.11
N LYS A 135 33.04 -23.72 -11.99
CA LYS A 135 32.56 -25.11 -11.83
C LYS A 135 33.23 -25.83 -10.64
N ALA A 136 34.53 -25.66 -10.50
CA ALA A 136 35.28 -26.37 -9.46
C ALA A 136 35.09 -25.76 -8.05
N VAL A 137 34.98 -24.45 -7.95
CA VAL A 137 34.91 -23.74 -6.64
C VAL A 137 33.49 -23.38 -6.29
N ALA A 138 32.89 -22.48 -7.07
CA ALA A 138 31.58 -21.89 -6.69
C ALA A 138 30.41 -22.87 -6.87
N MET A 139 30.37 -23.60 -7.98
CA MET A 139 29.31 -24.60 -8.20
C MET A 139 29.44 -25.77 -7.21
N SER A 140 30.66 -26.22 -6.88
CA SER A 140 30.88 -27.23 -5.85
C SER A 140 30.40 -26.76 -4.49
N TYR A 141 30.69 -25.52 -4.13
CA TYR A 141 30.15 -24.88 -2.89
C TYR A 141 28.61 -24.85 -2.85
N LEU A 142 27.96 -24.43 -3.96
CA LEU A 142 26.51 -24.40 -4.05
C LEU A 142 25.89 -25.80 -3.97
N ARG A 143 26.48 -26.80 -4.63
CA ARG A 143 26.05 -28.20 -4.54
C ARG A 143 26.25 -28.78 -3.14
N GLN A 144 27.36 -28.46 -2.46
CA GLN A 144 27.60 -28.85 -1.07
C GLN A 144 26.56 -28.23 -0.13
N ARG A 145 26.13 -27.00 -0.41
CA ARG A 145 24.99 -26.35 0.26
C ARG A 145 23.66 -26.99 -0.08
N GLY A 146 23.59 -27.93 -1.04
CA GLY A 146 22.39 -28.65 -1.41
C GLY A 146 21.50 -27.91 -2.43
N LEU A 147 22.00 -26.88 -3.11
CA LEU A 147 21.23 -26.15 -4.10
C LEU A 147 21.21 -26.88 -5.45
N ARG A 148 19.98 -26.95 -6.03
CA ARG A 148 19.78 -27.50 -7.38
C ARG A 148 20.05 -26.45 -8.45
N GLU A 149 20.40 -26.88 -9.63
CA GLU A 149 20.77 -26.04 -10.76
C GLU A 149 19.58 -25.19 -11.27
N ASP A 150 18.34 -25.73 -11.24
CA ASP A 150 17.14 -25.02 -11.60
C ASP A 150 16.89 -23.79 -10.69
N ILE A 151 17.15 -23.94 -9.39
CA ILE A 151 17.05 -22.88 -8.39
C ILE A 151 18.17 -21.86 -8.55
N ILE A 152 19.40 -22.31 -8.79
CA ILE A 152 20.53 -21.42 -9.06
C ILE A 152 20.22 -20.52 -10.27
N ARG A 153 19.62 -21.06 -11.33
CA ARG A 153 19.18 -20.31 -12.51
C ARG A 153 17.97 -19.39 -12.19
N LYS A 154 16.97 -19.88 -11.43
CA LYS A 154 15.80 -19.09 -11.02
C LYS A 154 16.18 -17.81 -10.29
N PHE A 155 17.20 -17.87 -9.44
CA PHE A 155 17.72 -16.73 -8.68
C PHE A 155 18.89 -16.01 -9.37
N GLN A 156 19.27 -16.40 -10.59
CA GLN A 156 20.35 -15.81 -11.37
C GLN A 156 21.66 -15.72 -10.58
N ILE A 157 21.96 -16.76 -9.79
CA ILE A 157 23.16 -16.80 -8.96
C ILE A 157 24.40 -16.88 -9.86
N GLY A 158 25.40 -16.09 -9.54
CA GLY A 158 26.67 -16.02 -10.27
C GLY A 158 27.88 -16.22 -9.37
N TYR A 159 29.05 -16.04 -9.96
CA TYR A 159 30.33 -16.11 -9.28
C TYR A 159 31.24 -14.96 -9.68
N SER A 160 31.91 -14.36 -8.74
CA SER A 160 33.01 -13.44 -8.97
C SER A 160 34.32 -14.08 -8.55
N PRO A 161 35.24 -14.36 -9.49
CA PRO A 161 36.51 -15.06 -9.24
C PRO A 161 37.43 -14.29 -8.27
N GLU A 162 38.41 -14.95 -7.68
CA GLU A 162 39.41 -14.28 -6.83
C GLU A 162 40.25 -13.28 -7.64
N LYS A 163 40.69 -13.67 -8.82
CA LYS A 163 41.36 -12.80 -9.80
C LYS A 163 40.31 -12.15 -10.72
N ALA A 164 39.30 -11.48 -10.14
CA ALA A 164 38.23 -10.87 -10.88
C ALA A 164 38.76 -9.77 -11.83
N THR A 165 38.27 -9.79 -13.05
CA THR A 165 38.68 -8.88 -14.13
C THR A 165 37.50 -8.19 -14.78
N PHE A 166 36.36 -8.15 -14.09
CA PHE A 166 35.13 -7.56 -14.61
C PHE A 166 35.36 -6.09 -15.04
N TRP A 167 36.08 -5.29 -14.22
CA TRP A 167 36.40 -3.90 -14.54
C TRP A 167 37.07 -3.75 -15.90
N ARG A 168 37.94 -4.69 -16.29
CA ARG A 168 38.65 -4.68 -17.58
C ARG A 168 37.67 -5.00 -18.71
N VAL A 169 36.94 -6.08 -18.57
CA VAL A 169 35.96 -6.54 -19.57
C VAL A 169 34.88 -5.49 -19.80
N ALA A 170 34.37 -4.88 -18.72
CA ALA A 170 33.38 -3.79 -18.80
C ALA A 170 33.94 -2.58 -19.56
N LYS A 171 35.21 -2.21 -19.31
CA LYS A 171 35.86 -1.10 -20.00
C LYS A 171 36.10 -1.40 -21.48
N GLU A 172 36.49 -2.63 -21.84
CA GLU A 172 36.64 -3.09 -23.22
C GLU A 172 35.30 -3.05 -23.98
N HIS A 173 34.16 -3.29 -23.30
CA HIS A 173 32.81 -3.16 -23.85
C HIS A 173 32.28 -1.71 -23.87
N GLY A 174 33.10 -0.71 -23.51
CA GLY A 174 32.76 0.70 -23.65
C GLY A 174 31.96 1.29 -22.47
N PHE A 175 31.81 0.59 -21.35
CA PHE A 175 31.17 1.15 -20.18
C PHE A 175 31.97 2.30 -19.58
N GLN A 176 31.28 3.41 -19.30
CA GLN A 176 31.90 4.56 -18.67
C GLN A 176 32.21 4.29 -17.20
N GLU A 177 33.41 4.72 -16.77
CA GLU A 177 33.90 4.52 -15.40
C GLU A 177 32.90 5.04 -14.34
N LYS A 178 32.26 6.18 -14.58
CA LYS A 178 31.29 6.79 -13.66
C LYS A 178 30.10 5.90 -13.32
N TYR A 179 29.76 4.92 -14.19
CA TYR A 179 28.68 3.97 -13.92
C TYR A 179 29.13 2.67 -13.25
N LEU A 180 30.45 2.36 -13.33
CA LEU A 180 31.03 1.16 -12.71
C LEU A 180 31.38 1.39 -11.24
N ILE A 181 31.86 2.59 -10.91
CA ILE A 181 32.28 2.98 -9.55
C ILE A 181 31.20 3.85 -8.89
N ASN A 182 31.21 3.89 -7.56
CA ASN A 182 30.36 4.75 -6.80
C ASN A 182 31.24 5.49 -5.77
N ASP A 183 31.81 6.60 -6.20
CA ASP A 183 32.74 7.43 -5.43
C ASP A 183 32.08 8.71 -4.89
N SER A 184 30.77 8.91 -5.14
CA SER A 184 30.08 10.11 -4.67
C SER A 184 29.85 10.05 -3.16
N GLU A 185 30.39 11.01 -2.44
CA GLU A 185 30.12 11.20 -1.00
C GLU A 185 28.73 11.79 -0.74
N ASN A 186 28.14 12.43 -1.74
CA ASN A 186 26.84 13.09 -1.68
C ASN A 186 25.88 12.67 -2.80
N PRO A 187 24.55 12.67 -2.57
CA PRO A 187 23.57 12.45 -3.62
C PRO A 187 23.67 13.50 -4.74
N PRO A 188 23.38 13.11 -6.00
CA PRO A 188 22.95 11.80 -6.44
C PRO A 188 24.11 10.79 -6.52
N PHE A 189 23.96 9.63 -5.88
CA PHE A 189 24.96 8.54 -5.92
C PHE A 189 24.94 7.86 -7.29
N ILE A 190 25.65 8.41 -8.24
CA ILE A 190 25.79 7.86 -9.59
C ILE A 190 26.83 6.74 -9.55
N GLY A 191 26.54 5.63 -10.27
CA GLY A 191 27.40 4.46 -10.36
C GLY A 191 26.93 3.28 -9.50
N THR A 192 27.08 2.07 -10.04
CA THR A 192 26.58 0.83 -9.45
C THR A 192 27.46 0.30 -8.31
N GLY A 193 28.73 0.72 -8.30
CA GLY A 193 29.71 0.25 -7.34
C GLY A 193 30.08 -1.23 -7.49
N VAL A 194 29.86 -1.84 -8.65
CA VAL A 194 30.38 -3.19 -8.97
C VAL A 194 31.91 -3.19 -9.00
N CYS A 195 32.49 -2.03 -9.33
CA CYS A 195 33.91 -1.76 -9.21
C CYS A 195 34.18 -0.71 -8.14
N GLY A 196 35.39 -0.67 -7.63
CA GLY A 196 35.93 0.39 -6.79
C GLY A 196 37.16 1.01 -7.40
N LYS A 197 37.60 2.13 -6.81
CA LYS A 197 38.83 2.83 -7.19
C LYS A 197 39.73 2.93 -5.96
N SER A 198 40.98 2.53 -6.12
CA SER A 198 41.97 2.63 -5.06
C SER A 198 42.49 4.08 -4.94
N GLU A 199 43.13 4.42 -3.81
CA GLU A 199 43.76 5.73 -3.60
C GLU A 199 44.72 6.16 -4.72
N ASN A 200 45.37 5.15 -5.36
CA ASN A 200 46.24 5.38 -6.51
C ASN A 200 45.49 5.47 -7.85
N GLY A 201 44.16 5.61 -7.83
CA GLY A 201 43.35 5.76 -9.04
C GLY A 201 43.11 4.49 -9.84
N LYS A 202 43.59 3.32 -9.39
CA LYS A 202 43.46 2.04 -10.11
C LYS A 202 42.10 1.39 -9.82
N LEU A 203 41.40 0.99 -10.86
CA LEU A 203 40.14 0.24 -10.75
C LEU A 203 40.38 -1.17 -10.24
N TYR A 204 39.44 -1.64 -9.44
CA TYR A 204 39.39 -3.02 -8.94
C TYR A 204 37.93 -3.50 -8.83
N ASP A 205 37.72 -4.82 -8.91
CA ASP A 205 36.41 -5.39 -8.70
C ASP A 205 36.08 -5.45 -7.21
N ARG A 206 34.91 -4.93 -6.84
CA ARG A 206 34.44 -4.89 -5.43
C ARG A 206 34.20 -6.30 -4.88
N PHE A 207 33.64 -7.16 -5.71
CA PHE A 207 33.32 -8.54 -5.33
C PHE A 207 34.44 -9.47 -5.83
N ARG A 208 35.08 -10.16 -4.91
CA ARG A 208 36.15 -11.13 -5.21
C ARG A 208 35.95 -12.39 -4.41
N ALA A 209 36.20 -13.55 -5.00
CA ALA A 209 36.02 -14.87 -4.39
C ALA A 209 34.64 -15.07 -3.76
N ARG A 210 33.57 -14.58 -4.43
CA ARG A 210 32.22 -14.56 -3.85
C ARG A 210 31.18 -15.17 -4.79
N VAL A 211 30.24 -15.89 -4.18
CA VAL A 211 28.97 -16.21 -4.83
C VAL A 211 28.11 -14.96 -4.86
N MET A 212 27.57 -14.64 -6.03
CA MET A 212 26.84 -13.40 -6.30
C MET A 212 25.33 -13.63 -6.34
N PHE A 213 24.60 -12.84 -5.57
CA PHE A 213 23.15 -12.84 -5.49
C PHE A 213 22.63 -11.48 -5.98
N PRO A 214 21.96 -11.42 -7.16
CA PRO A 214 21.40 -10.17 -7.64
C PRO A 214 20.15 -9.77 -6.83
N PHE A 215 20.03 -8.51 -6.48
CA PHE A 215 18.79 -7.91 -6.05
C PHE A 215 18.00 -7.48 -7.28
N LEU A 216 16.78 -7.99 -7.39
CA LEU A 216 15.88 -7.66 -8.49
C LEU A 216 14.80 -6.68 -8.01
N SER A 217 14.59 -5.61 -8.77
CA SER A 217 13.44 -4.73 -8.58
C SER A 217 12.13 -5.50 -8.75
N VAL A 218 11.01 -4.89 -8.38
CA VAL A 218 9.68 -5.46 -8.60
C VAL A 218 9.41 -5.80 -10.08
N SER A 219 10.02 -5.04 -11.02
CA SER A 219 9.94 -5.29 -12.47
C SER A 219 10.95 -6.32 -12.99
N GLY A 220 11.81 -6.87 -12.14
CA GLY A 220 12.80 -7.89 -12.52
C GLY A 220 14.12 -7.33 -13.02
N LYS A 221 14.36 -6.01 -12.99
CA LYS A 221 15.66 -5.43 -13.35
C LYS A 221 16.65 -5.58 -12.21
N VAL A 222 17.91 -5.84 -12.53
CA VAL A 222 18.99 -5.96 -11.51
C VAL A 222 19.33 -4.58 -10.97
N VAL A 223 19.06 -4.35 -9.67
CA VAL A 223 19.32 -3.08 -9.00
C VAL A 223 20.67 -3.08 -8.26
N GLY A 224 21.14 -4.23 -7.79
CA GLY A 224 22.38 -4.35 -7.05
C GLY A 224 22.72 -5.82 -6.75
N PHE A 225 23.75 -6.03 -5.97
CA PHE A 225 24.27 -7.38 -5.67
C PHE A 225 24.59 -7.55 -4.18
N SER A 226 24.53 -8.80 -3.74
CA SER A 226 25.12 -9.27 -2.49
C SER A 226 26.11 -10.38 -2.81
N GLY A 227 27.36 -10.23 -2.40
CA GLY A 227 28.41 -11.22 -2.61
C GLY A 227 28.75 -11.95 -1.32
N ARG A 228 28.53 -13.27 -1.27
CA ARG A 228 28.85 -14.13 -0.12
C ARG A 228 30.21 -14.78 -0.28
N LEU A 229 31.09 -14.60 0.72
CA LEU A 229 32.39 -15.26 0.77
C LEU A 229 32.21 -16.78 1.00
N MET A 230 32.97 -17.59 0.29
CA MET A 230 32.91 -19.05 0.39
C MET A 230 33.91 -19.63 1.40
N THR A 231 34.98 -18.88 1.72
CA THR A 231 36.04 -19.27 2.66
C THR A 231 35.80 -18.71 4.06
N GLY A 232 36.37 -19.39 5.09
CA GLY A 232 36.24 -19.00 6.49
C GLY A 232 37.19 -17.88 6.97
N GLU A 233 37.64 -16.99 6.09
CA GLU A 233 38.56 -15.90 6.41
C GLU A 233 37.91 -14.83 7.33
N LYS A 234 38.74 -14.09 8.06
CA LYS A 234 38.33 -12.98 8.95
C LYS A 234 37.83 -11.74 8.20
N VAL A 235 37.13 -11.93 7.09
CA VAL A 235 36.56 -10.87 6.23
C VAL A 235 35.04 -10.97 6.28
N SER A 236 34.37 -9.87 6.06
CA SER A 236 32.91 -9.80 6.08
C SER A 236 32.27 -10.88 5.20
N LYS A 237 31.43 -11.73 5.81
CA LYS A 237 30.75 -12.87 5.15
C LYS A 237 29.95 -12.42 3.93
N TYR A 238 29.26 -11.27 4.02
CA TYR A 238 28.50 -10.66 2.95
C TYR A 238 28.98 -9.25 2.67
N VAL A 239 29.09 -8.89 1.39
CA VAL A 239 29.33 -7.55 0.89
C VAL A 239 28.18 -7.19 -0.06
N ASN A 240 27.57 -6.02 0.12
CA ASN A 240 26.49 -5.54 -0.73
C ASN A 240 26.96 -4.40 -1.62
N SER A 241 26.23 -4.18 -2.73
CA SER A 241 26.34 -2.94 -3.51
C SER A 241 26.14 -1.71 -2.61
N PRO A 242 26.84 -0.61 -2.87
CA PRO A 242 26.59 0.65 -2.16
C PRO A 242 25.24 1.25 -2.58
N THR A 243 24.74 2.20 -1.79
CA THR A 243 23.56 3.00 -2.14
C THR A 243 23.82 3.77 -3.45
N SER A 244 22.83 3.75 -4.35
CA SER A 244 22.92 4.41 -5.65
C SER A 244 21.55 4.91 -6.11
N LEU A 245 21.47 5.61 -7.28
CA LEU A 245 20.21 6.05 -7.89
C LEU A 245 19.21 4.90 -8.16
N ILE A 246 19.68 3.66 -8.26
CA ILE A 246 18.86 2.49 -8.58
C ILE A 246 18.80 1.46 -7.47
N TYR A 247 19.62 1.58 -6.43
CA TYR A 247 19.71 0.63 -5.32
C TYR A 247 19.84 1.33 -3.98
N GLU A 248 18.91 1.03 -3.11
CA GLU A 248 18.96 1.38 -1.70
C GLU A 248 18.56 0.16 -0.88
N LYS A 249 19.51 -0.42 -0.16
CA LYS A 249 19.34 -1.67 0.58
C LYS A 249 18.11 -1.66 1.51
N HIS A 250 17.83 -0.50 2.11
CA HIS A 250 16.71 -0.31 3.03
C HIS A 250 15.32 -0.29 2.35
N ASN A 251 15.29 -0.24 1.01
CA ASN A 251 14.06 -0.23 0.20
C ASN A 251 13.83 -1.54 -0.53
N GLU A 252 14.79 -2.46 -0.51
CA GLU A 252 14.73 -3.70 -1.28
C GLU A 252 14.56 -4.93 -0.38
N LEU A 253 13.81 -5.92 -0.86
CA LEU A 253 13.66 -7.25 -0.25
C LEU A 253 14.19 -8.29 -1.21
N PHE A 254 15.13 -9.12 -0.72
CA PHE A 254 15.65 -10.22 -1.54
C PHE A 254 14.56 -11.27 -1.77
N GLY A 255 14.43 -11.71 -3.00
CA GLY A 255 13.44 -12.73 -3.40
C GLY A 255 12.04 -12.17 -3.71
N LEU A 256 11.77 -10.89 -3.53
CA LEU A 256 10.43 -10.33 -3.75
C LEU A 256 9.95 -10.48 -5.20
N PHE A 257 10.82 -10.29 -6.19
CA PHE A 257 10.46 -10.48 -7.58
C PHE A 257 9.93 -11.90 -7.84
N GLN A 258 10.59 -12.91 -7.30
CA GLN A 258 10.21 -14.31 -7.44
C GLN A 258 8.95 -14.65 -6.63
N ALA A 259 8.80 -14.03 -5.45
CA ALA A 259 7.76 -14.35 -4.48
C ALA A 259 6.43 -13.59 -4.68
N LYS A 260 6.43 -12.46 -5.38
CA LYS A 260 5.30 -11.52 -5.44
C LYS A 260 3.95 -12.16 -5.84
N GLN A 261 3.95 -13.10 -6.78
CA GLN A 261 2.73 -13.81 -7.20
C GLN A 261 2.23 -14.77 -6.11
N ALA A 262 3.15 -15.55 -5.54
CA ALA A 262 2.80 -16.47 -4.46
C ALA A 262 2.34 -15.73 -3.20
N ILE A 263 2.95 -14.59 -2.85
CA ILE A 263 2.51 -13.72 -1.75
C ILE A 263 1.10 -13.20 -2.02
N SER A 264 0.85 -12.67 -3.21
CA SER A 264 -0.45 -12.11 -3.57
C SER A 264 -1.55 -13.17 -3.62
N SER A 265 -1.28 -14.37 -4.13
CA SER A 265 -2.27 -15.45 -4.19
C SER A 265 -2.56 -16.07 -2.83
N LYS A 266 -1.53 -16.31 -2.01
CA LYS A 266 -1.68 -16.89 -0.67
C LYS A 266 -2.04 -15.87 0.41
N GLN A 267 -1.97 -14.57 0.11
CA GLN A 267 -2.11 -13.47 1.08
C GLN A 267 -1.26 -13.69 2.34
N CYS A 268 -0.06 -14.25 2.16
CA CYS A 268 0.84 -14.64 3.22
C CYS A 268 2.28 -14.51 2.73
N CYS A 269 3.17 -13.98 3.59
CA CYS A 269 4.59 -13.84 3.31
C CYS A 269 5.42 -14.35 4.48
N TYR A 270 6.34 -15.27 4.22
CA TYR A 270 7.39 -15.62 5.15
C TYR A 270 8.54 -14.63 5.04
N LEU A 271 8.96 -14.07 6.16
CA LEU A 271 10.08 -13.14 6.26
C LEU A 271 11.21 -13.82 7.02
N VAL A 272 12.36 -13.97 6.35
CA VAL A 272 13.60 -14.56 6.87
C VAL A 272 14.73 -13.54 6.88
N GLU A 273 15.89 -13.88 7.43
CA GLU A 273 17.02 -12.95 7.54
C GLU A 273 17.90 -12.90 6.29
N GLY A 274 18.20 -14.04 5.71
CA GLY A 274 19.25 -14.18 4.71
C GLY A 274 18.81 -14.66 3.32
N GLN A 275 19.68 -14.44 2.35
CA GLN A 275 19.44 -14.86 0.97
C GLN A 275 19.38 -16.38 0.82
N MET A 276 20.23 -17.12 1.58
CA MET A 276 20.25 -18.57 1.52
C MET A 276 18.97 -19.18 2.06
N ASP A 277 18.38 -18.57 3.12
CA ASP A 277 17.11 -19.00 3.68
C ASP A 277 15.99 -18.92 2.66
N VAL A 278 15.92 -17.79 1.93
CA VAL A 278 14.92 -17.61 0.83
C VAL A 278 15.10 -18.69 -0.24
N ILE A 279 16.34 -18.89 -0.70
CA ILE A 279 16.64 -19.82 -1.80
C ILE A 279 16.29 -21.24 -1.41
N GLN A 280 16.65 -21.66 -0.20
CA GLN A 280 16.38 -23.00 0.30
C GLN A 280 14.88 -23.24 0.55
N MET A 281 14.19 -22.25 1.13
CA MET A 281 12.73 -22.30 1.31
C MET A 281 12.01 -22.45 -0.04
N VAL A 282 12.39 -21.64 -1.05
CA VAL A 282 11.82 -21.74 -2.40
C VAL A 282 12.11 -23.11 -3.02
N GLN A 283 13.32 -23.64 -2.85
CA GLN A 283 13.68 -24.98 -3.31
C GLN A 283 12.83 -26.08 -2.67
N SER A 284 12.43 -25.89 -1.41
CA SER A 284 11.56 -26.80 -0.66
C SER A 284 10.06 -26.54 -0.88
N GLY A 285 9.68 -25.70 -1.86
CA GLY A 285 8.28 -25.47 -2.27
C GLY A 285 7.59 -24.27 -1.62
N ILE A 286 8.27 -23.53 -0.72
CA ILE A 286 7.73 -22.32 -0.08
C ILE A 286 8.09 -21.10 -0.92
N GLU A 287 7.28 -20.76 -1.92
CA GLU A 287 7.59 -19.69 -2.88
C GLU A 287 7.29 -18.25 -2.37
N ASN A 288 6.45 -18.10 -1.34
CA ASN A 288 6.04 -16.83 -0.76
C ASN A 288 6.98 -16.37 0.37
N VAL A 289 8.29 -16.39 0.14
CA VAL A 289 9.33 -16.05 1.11
C VAL A 289 10.25 -14.94 0.60
N VAL A 290 10.62 -14.01 1.48
CA VAL A 290 11.54 -12.89 1.21
C VAL A 290 12.50 -12.68 2.38
N ALA A 291 13.64 -12.00 2.13
CA ALA A 291 14.57 -11.62 3.19
C ALA A 291 14.84 -10.12 3.23
N SER A 292 15.10 -9.61 4.45
CA SER A 292 15.57 -8.23 4.68
C SER A 292 17.04 -8.01 4.26
N GLY A 293 17.78 -9.09 4.00
CA GLY A 293 19.16 -9.05 3.51
C GLY A 293 20.20 -8.72 4.58
N GLY A 294 19.99 -9.13 5.84
CA GLY A 294 20.95 -8.95 6.95
C GLY A 294 20.99 -7.52 7.49
N THR A 295 19.87 -6.81 7.43
CA THR A 295 19.65 -5.53 8.11
C THR A 295 18.34 -5.58 8.89
N SER A 296 18.20 -4.70 9.90
CA SER A 296 16.91 -4.50 10.53
C SER A 296 15.86 -4.10 9.49
N LEU A 297 14.68 -4.67 9.59
CA LEU A 297 13.56 -4.38 8.70
C LEU A 297 13.20 -2.89 8.75
N THR A 298 12.83 -2.32 7.60
CA THR A 298 12.51 -0.90 7.48
C THR A 298 11.04 -0.66 7.12
N LYS A 299 10.53 0.53 7.40
CA LYS A 299 9.17 0.94 7.02
C LYS A 299 8.95 0.86 5.49
N ASN A 300 9.96 1.17 4.68
CA ASN A 300 9.85 1.11 3.22
C ASN A 300 9.73 -0.34 2.72
N GLN A 301 10.51 -1.27 3.29
CA GLN A 301 10.37 -2.70 3.00
C GLN A 301 8.99 -3.23 3.40
N LEU A 302 8.44 -2.79 4.54
CA LEU A 302 7.09 -3.16 4.98
C LEU A 302 6.00 -2.63 4.05
N ARG A 303 6.10 -1.37 3.64
CA ARG A 303 5.19 -0.78 2.64
C ARG A 303 5.27 -1.50 1.30
N LEU A 304 6.44 -1.97 0.93
CA LEU A 304 6.61 -2.78 -0.28
C LEU A 304 5.86 -4.11 -0.16
N LEU A 305 5.94 -4.82 0.97
CA LEU A 305 5.14 -6.03 1.24
C LEU A 305 3.65 -5.75 1.29
N HIS A 306 3.25 -4.65 1.89
CA HIS A 306 1.83 -4.29 2.03
C HIS A 306 1.11 -4.12 0.69
N ARG A 307 1.83 -3.82 -0.40
CA ARG A 307 1.26 -3.78 -1.76
C ARG A 307 0.77 -5.14 -2.24
N TYR A 308 1.31 -6.24 -1.71
CA TYR A 308 0.98 -7.61 -2.11
C TYR A 308 0.14 -8.36 -1.09
N ILE A 309 0.09 -7.87 0.16
CA ILE A 309 -0.67 -8.47 1.27
C ILE A 309 -1.74 -7.46 1.71
N GLN A 310 -2.99 -7.64 1.27
CA GLN A 310 -4.09 -6.71 1.61
C GLN A 310 -4.72 -6.99 2.97
N SER A 311 -4.90 -8.25 3.33
CA SER A 311 -5.51 -8.68 4.60
C SER A 311 -4.80 -9.86 5.26
N GLY A 312 -3.66 -10.26 4.69
CA GLY A 312 -2.96 -11.47 5.07
C GLY A 312 -1.93 -11.27 6.17
N ASN A 313 -1.16 -12.34 6.38
CA ASN A 313 -0.19 -12.44 7.47
C ASN A 313 1.24 -12.28 6.96
N VAL A 314 2.07 -11.55 7.71
CA VAL A 314 3.53 -11.65 7.64
C VAL A 314 3.98 -12.62 8.72
N ILE A 315 4.63 -13.68 8.32
CA ILE A 315 5.11 -14.74 9.22
C ILE A 315 6.61 -14.60 9.36
N LEU A 316 7.07 -14.27 10.55
CA LEU A 316 8.47 -14.17 10.89
C LEU A 316 9.01 -15.56 11.18
N LEU A 317 9.99 -15.97 10.42
CA LEU A 317 10.69 -17.23 10.61
C LEU A 317 12.14 -16.92 11.02
N TYR A 318 12.43 -17.07 12.29
CA TYR A 318 13.71 -16.73 12.91
C TYR A 318 14.41 -17.96 13.46
N ASP A 319 15.73 -17.83 13.57
CA ASP A 319 16.57 -18.81 14.26
C ASP A 319 16.08 -18.99 15.70
N GLY A 320 16.10 -20.20 16.21
CA GLY A 320 15.65 -20.54 17.56
C GLY A 320 16.59 -20.02 18.69
N ASP A 321 17.52 -19.12 18.40
CA ASP A 321 18.45 -18.55 19.36
C ASP A 321 17.97 -17.24 20.00
N LYS A 322 18.59 -16.85 21.11
CA LYS A 322 18.23 -15.61 21.83
C LYS A 322 18.47 -14.33 21.02
N ALA A 323 19.37 -14.34 20.04
CA ALA A 323 19.68 -13.17 19.22
C ALA A 323 18.61 -12.96 18.14
N GLY A 324 18.20 -14.04 17.46
CA GLY A 324 17.08 -14.05 16.51
C GLY A 324 15.77 -13.60 17.14
N ILE A 325 15.47 -14.09 18.36
CA ILE A 325 14.28 -13.68 19.12
C ILE A 325 14.28 -12.16 19.41
N LYS A 326 15.42 -11.60 19.86
CA LYS A 326 15.53 -10.15 20.11
C LYS A 326 15.43 -9.32 18.82
N ALA A 327 15.94 -9.83 17.71
CA ALA A 327 15.83 -9.20 16.40
C ALA A 327 14.36 -9.18 15.95
N ALA A 328 13.64 -10.29 16.14
CA ALA A 328 12.20 -10.39 15.89
C ALA A 328 11.42 -9.30 16.62
N ILE A 329 11.59 -9.17 17.93
CA ILE A 329 10.84 -8.23 18.76
C ILE A 329 11.02 -6.77 18.28
N ARG A 330 12.23 -6.39 17.86
CA ARG A 330 12.51 -5.00 17.43
C ARG A 330 11.84 -4.63 16.08
N GLY A 331 11.72 -5.57 15.16
CA GLY A 331 11.10 -5.31 13.85
C GLY A 331 9.57 -5.29 13.88
N VAL A 332 8.98 -5.96 14.85
CA VAL A 332 7.53 -6.20 14.88
C VAL A 332 6.72 -4.95 15.21
N ASP A 333 7.19 -4.11 16.12
CA ASP A 333 6.45 -2.89 16.47
C ASP A 333 6.22 -2.01 15.23
N MET A 334 7.20 -1.91 14.31
CA MET A 334 7.02 -1.22 13.02
C MET A 334 5.98 -1.90 12.12
N MET A 335 5.92 -3.23 12.10
CA MET A 335 4.94 -3.96 11.30
C MET A 335 3.53 -3.78 11.84
N LEU A 336 3.36 -3.78 13.16
CA LEU A 336 2.08 -3.50 13.83
C LEU A 336 1.61 -2.06 13.54
N GLU A 337 2.54 -1.09 13.54
CA GLU A 337 2.25 0.31 13.21
C GLU A 337 1.75 0.47 11.75
N GLU A 338 2.30 -0.31 10.81
CA GLU A 338 1.85 -0.34 9.40
C GLU A 338 0.56 -1.20 9.21
N GLY A 339 -0.03 -1.74 10.28
CA GLY A 339 -1.32 -2.45 10.26
C GLY A 339 -1.26 -3.91 9.80
N LEU A 340 -0.07 -4.48 9.62
CA LEU A 340 0.11 -5.87 9.21
C LEU A 340 -0.29 -6.85 10.33
N ASN A 341 -0.80 -8.00 9.95
CA ASN A 341 -0.99 -9.13 10.89
C ASN A 341 0.32 -9.91 10.97
N ILE A 342 0.81 -10.08 12.18
CA ILE A 342 2.12 -10.70 12.40
C ILE A 342 1.96 -12.01 13.12
N ARG A 343 2.58 -13.05 12.57
CA ARG A 343 2.77 -14.33 13.21
C ARG A 343 4.27 -14.64 13.31
N VAL A 344 4.62 -15.46 14.26
CA VAL A 344 5.99 -15.90 14.49
C VAL A 344 6.04 -17.42 14.49
N ILE A 345 7.05 -17.97 13.86
CA ILE A 345 7.43 -19.37 13.99
C ILE A 345 8.83 -19.40 14.58
N LEU A 346 8.98 -20.09 15.70
CA LEU A 346 10.30 -20.43 16.24
C LEU A 346 10.70 -21.79 15.70
N LEU A 347 11.88 -21.83 15.12
CA LEU A 347 12.52 -23.09 14.75
C LEU A 347 13.06 -23.81 16.00
N PRO A 348 13.25 -25.13 15.95
CA PRO A 348 13.93 -25.86 17.00
C PRO A 348 15.33 -25.29 17.29
N GLU A 349 15.79 -25.43 18.52
CA GLU A 349 17.08 -24.91 18.95
C GLU A 349 18.23 -25.44 18.09
N GLY A 350 19.06 -24.53 17.58
CA GLY A 350 20.20 -24.83 16.69
C GLY A 350 19.86 -24.98 15.21
N GLU A 351 18.58 -24.79 14.81
CA GLU A 351 18.19 -24.77 13.41
C GLU A 351 17.95 -23.34 12.90
N ASP A 352 18.40 -23.06 11.68
CA ASP A 352 18.07 -21.89 10.90
C ASP A 352 17.11 -22.29 9.74
N PRO A 353 16.47 -21.34 9.03
CA PRO A 353 15.54 -21.67 7.94
C PRO A 353 16.19 -22.46 6.80
N ASP A 354 17.49 -22.25 6.50
CA ASP A 354 18.25 -22.98 5.50
C ASP A 354 18.38 -24.47 5.89
N SER A 355 18.90 -24.77 7.10
CA SER A 355 19.08 -26.14 7.60
C SER A 355 17.75 -26.85 7.79
N PHE A 356 16.74 -26.15 8.34
CA PHE A 356 15.43 -26.68 8.62
C PHE A 356 14.69 -27.10 7.35
N ALA A 357 14.70 -26.27 6.31
CA ALA A 357 14.07 -26.57 5.03
C ALA A 357 14.80 -27.69 4.27
N LYS A 358 16.14 -27.76 4.41
CA LYS A 358 16.95 -28.79 3.76
C LYS A 358 16.73 -30.20 4.35
N SER A 359 16.46 -30.30 5.63
CA SER A 359 16.32 -31.58 6.34
C SER A 359 14.95 -32.24 6.18
N ARG A 360 13.97 -31.57 5.55
CA ARG A 360 12.56 -32.00 5.45
C ARG A 360 12.08 -32.07 4.01
N ASN A 361 11.08 -32.92 3.76
CA ASN A 361 10.34 -32.86 2.51
C ASN A 361 9.34 -31.69 2.49
N ALA A 362 8.82 -31.34 1.32
CA ALA A 362 7.95 -30.17 1.14
C ALA A 362 6.65 -30.26 1.96
N SER A 363 6.08 -31.47 2.11
CA SER A 363 4.83 -31.69 2.87
C SER A 363 5.05 -31.47 4.35
N ASP A 364 6.07 -32.10 4.93
CA ASP A 364 6.40 -31.99 6.36
C ASP A 364 6.80 -30.55 6.74
N LEU A 365 7.53 -29.87 5.84
CA LEU A 365 7.89 -28.46 6.01
C LEU A 365 6.63 -27.59 6.05
N GLN A 366 5.72 -27.74 5.08
CA GLN A 366 4.50 -26.96 5.03
C GLN A 366 3.62 -27.24 6.25
N GLU A 367 3.44 -28.50 6.64
CA GLU A 367 2.67 -28.90 7.82
C GLU A 367 3.25 -28.29 9.12
N PHE A 368 4.58 -28.31 9.26
CA PHE A 368 5.24 -27.65 10.39
C PHE A 368 4.98 -26.16 10.41
N LEU A 369 5.14 -25.49 9.26
CA LEU A 369 4.93 -24.05 9.13
C LEU A 369 3.46 -23.67 9.45
N ASP A 370 2.49 -24.50 9.05
CA ASP A 370 1.07 -24.21 9.30
C ASP A 370 0.68 -24.44 10.78
N ASN A 371 1.24 -25.46 11.42
CA ASN A 371 0.87 -25.85 12.78
C ASN A 371 1.59 -25.06 13.88
N ASN A 372 2.74 -24.41 13.57
CA ASN A 372 3.58 -23.75 14.58
C ASN A 372 3.50 -22.22 14.54
N GLN A 373 2.56 -21.67 13.81
CA GLN A 373 2.35 -20.22 13.77
C GLN A 373 1.71 -19.72 15.07
N GLN A 374 2.38 -18.79 15.72
CA GLN A 374 1.88 -18.13 16.94
C GLN A 374 1.59 -16.65 16.64
N ASP A 375 0.53 -16.12 17.21
CA ASP A 375 0.31 -14.68 17.23
C ASP A 375 1.43 -13.97 17.98
N PHE A 376 1.90 -12.83 17.43
CA PHE A 376 3.07 -12.16 17.99
C PHE A 376 2.85 -11.62 19.41
N ILE A 377 1.69 -11.06 19.71
CA ILE A 377 1.43 -10.52 21.05
C ILE A 377 1.41 -11.66 22.07
N ARG A 378 0.80 -12.78 21.74
CA ARG A 378 0.84 -14.00 22.58
C ARG A 378 2.26 -14.52 22.75
N PHE A 379 3.03 -14.59 21.66
CA PHE A 379 4.43 -14.99 21.68
C PHE A 379 5.27 -14.07 22.58
N LYS A 380 5.17 -12.74 22.37
CA LYS A 380 5.88 -11.73 23.20
C LYS A 380 5.50 -11.85 24.67
N THR A 381 4.21 -12.02 24.95
CA THR A 381 3.71 -12.18 26.33
C THR A 381 4.30 -13.42 27.01
N LYS A 382 4.28 -14.56 26.32
CA LYS A 382 4.84 -15.80 26.85
C LYS A 382 6.33 -15.69 27.14
N LEU A 383 7.10 -15.20 26.17
CA LEU A 383 8.56 -15.05 26.26
C LEU A 383 8.97 -14.14 27.43
N LEU A 384 8.34 -12.96 27.53
CA LEU A 384 8.66 -12.00 28.59
C LEU A 384 8.16 -12.46 29.97
N SER A 385 7.10 -13.30 30.01
CA SER A 385 6.60 -13.89 31.27
C SER A 385 7.59 -14.88 31.86
N GLU A 386 8.32 -15.62 31.05
CA GLU A 386 9.34 -16.57 31.50
C GLU A 386 10.53 -15.84 32.16
N ASP A 387 10.95 -14.67 31.62
CA ASP A 387 12.04 -13.85 32.13
C ASP A 387 11.66 -13.06 33.41
N ALA A 388 10.35 -12.85 33.66
CA ALA A 388 9.83 -11.99 34.73
C ALA A 388 9.25 -12.74 35.95
N GLN A 389 9.36 -14.06 36.00
CA GLN A 389 8.60 -14.94 36.92
C GLN A 389 8.75 -14.57 38.43
N ASN A 390 9.87 -13.97 38.86
CA ASN A 390 10.15 -13.72 40.27
C ASN A 390 10.44 -12.26 40.64
N ASP A 391 10.32 -11.31 39.70
CA ASP A 391 10.66 -9.90 39.95
C ASP A 391 9.47 -8.98 39.56
N PRO A 392 8.80 -8.33 40.54
CA PRO A 392 7.69 -7.43 40.25
C PRO A 392 8.05 -6.25 39.36
N ASN A 393 9.28 -5.76 39.39
CA ASN A 393 9.74 -4.65 38.55
C ASN A 393 9.85 -5.09 37.09
N LYS A 394 10.49 -6.26 36.85
CA LYS A 394 10.60 -6.85 35.53
C LYS A 394 9.22 -7.19 34.97
N ARG A 395 8.29 -7.67 35.81
CA ARG A 395 6.91 -7.94 35.43
C ARG A 395 6.18 -6.66 34.98
N SER A 396 6.37 -5.57 35.72
CA SER A 396 5.80 -4.26 35.34
C SER A 396 6.36 -3.75 34.00
N GLU A 397 7.67 -3.86 33.82
CA GLU A 397 8.33 -3.45 32.56
C GLU A 397 7.87 -4.31 31.36
N MET A 398 7.75 -5.61 31.56
CA MET A 398 7.18 -6.53 30.57
C MET A 398 5.77 -6.11 30.16
N ILE A 399 4.88 -5.85 31.11
CA ILE A 399 3.51 -5.42 30.85
C ILE A 399 3.52 -4.13 30.03
N LEU A 400 4.34 -3.16 30.38
CA LEU A 400 4.46 -1.89 29.63
C LEU A 400 4.92 -2.12 28.19
N GLN A 401 5.86 -3.03 27.94
CA GLN A 401 6.32 -3.36 26.59
C GLN A 401 5.23 -4.03 25.75
N ILE A 402 4.40 -4.90 26.36
CA ILE A 402 3.29 -5.55 25.66
C ILE A 402 2.19 -4.52 25.36
N VAL A 403 1.82 -3.71 26.34
CA VAL A 403 0.82 -2.66 26.21
C VAL A 403 1.23 -1.63 25.15
N HIS A 404 2.51 -1.29 25.06
CA HIS A 404 3.06 -0.43 24.00
C HIS A 404 2.84 -1.04 22.63
N SER A 405 3.18 -2.33 22.41
CA SER A 405 2.94 -3.02 21.13
C SER A 405 1.46 -3.07 20.75
N ILE A 406 0.56 -3.19 21.72
CA ILE A 406 -0.88 -3.12 21.47
C ILE A 406 -1.30 -1.69 21.11
N ALA A 407 -0.75 -0.67 21.79
CA ALA A 407 -1.12 0.73 21.57
C ALA A 407 -0.82 1.23 20.17
N ILE A 408 0.26 0.77 19.53
CA ILE A 408 0.66 1.17 18.19
C ILE A 408 -0.20 0.56 17.06
N ILE A 409 -1.00 -0.48 17.33
CA ILE A 409 -1.90 -1.09 16.35
C ILE A 409 -2.94 -0.04 15.89
N PRO A 410 -3.06 0.26 14.57
CA PRO A 410 -3.97 1.30 14.08
C PRO A 410 -5.45 0.97 14.29
N ASP A 411 -5.84 -0.29 14.12
CA ASP A 411 -7.22 -0.78 14.18
C ASP A 411 -7.73 -0.88 15.63
N ILE A 412 -8.83 -0.18 15.92
CA ILE A 412 -9.41 -0.14 17.26
C ILE A 412 -9.99 -1.48 17.71
N ILE A 413 -10.57 -2.25 16.77
CA ILE A 413 -11.20 -3.55 17.08
C ILE A 413 -10.10 -4.55 17.40
N LYS A 414 -9.05 -4.61 16.57
CA LYS A 414 -7.89 -5.45 16.82
C LYS A 414 -7.26 -5.12 18.17
N ARG A 415 -7.06 -3.84 18.49
CA ARG A 415 -6.54 -3.43 19.80
C ARG A 415 -7.38 -3.97 20.95
N GLN A 416 -8.71 -3.83 20.86
CA GLN A 416 -9.60 -4.28 21.93
C GLN A 416 -9.56 -5.81 22.11
N VAL A 417 -9.47 -6.56 21.00
CA VAL A 417 -9.29 -8.02 21.05
C VAL A 417 -7.98 -8.39 21.74
N TYR A 418 -6.87 -7.71 21.36
CA TYR A 418 -5.56 -7.95 22.00
C TYR A 418 -5.51 -7.53 23.47
N ILE A 419 -6.18 -6.43 23.86
CA ILE A 419 -6.29 -6.03 25.27
C ILE A 419 -6.97 -7.13 26.08
N LYS A 420 -8.11 -7.62 25.60
CA LYS A 420 -8.88 -8.69 26.27
C LYS A 420 -8.08 -9.99 26.39
N ASP A 421 -7.43 -10.41 25.31
CA ASP A 421 -6.61 -11.62 25.28
C ASP A 421 -5.40 -11.50 26.24
N THR A 422 -4.71 -10.36 26.19
CA THR A 422 -3.57 -10.08 27.10
C THR A 422 -4.00 -9.97 28.57
N ALA A 423 -5.15 -9.36 28.85
CA ALA A 423 -5.70 -9.27 30.19
C ALA A 423 -5.93 -10.68 30.79
N SER A 424 -6.48 -11.58 29.96
CA SER A 424 -6.67 -13.00 30.34
C SER A 424 -5.33 -13.71 30.59
N LEU A 425 -4.36 -13.54 29.69
CA LEU A 425 -3.02 -14.18 29.78
C LEU A 425 -2.23 -13.73 31.01
N LEU A 426 -2.33 -12.45 31.36
CA LEU A 426 -1.60 -11.85 32.49
C LEU A 426 -2.38 -11.89 33.81
N SER A 427 -3.62 -12.38 33.80
CA SER A 427 -4.56 -12.38 34.94
C SER A 427 -4.72 -10.95 35.52
N MET A 428 -4.92 -9.97 34.64
CA MET A 428 -5.11 -8.55 34.98
C MET A 428 -6.47 -8.04 34.57
N PRO A 429 -7.04 -7.04 35.27
CA PRO A 429 -8.26 -6.38 34.83
C PRO A 429 -8.09 -5.69 33.48
N GLU A 430 -9.04 -5.87 32.56
CA GLU A 430 -9.03 -5.31 31.22
C GLU A 430 -9.02 -3.78 31.21
N ASP A 431 -9.71 -3.14 32.17
CA ASP A 431 -9.81 -1.69 32.31
C ASP A 431 -8.45 -1.04 32.63
N VAL A 432 -7.55 -1.72 33.34
CA VAL A 432 -6.20 -1.23 33.65
C VAL A 432 -5.36 -1.17 32.36
N LEU A 433 -5.39 -2.23 31.55
CA LEU A 433 -4.68 -2.27 30.28
C LEU A 433 -5.26 -1.25 29.29
N THR A 434 -6.58 -1.14 29.22
CA THR A 434 -7.26 -0.18 28.34
C THR A 434 -6.87 1.25 28.67
N ARG A 435 -6.89 1.65 29.95
CA ARG A 435 -6.45 2.99 30.37
C ARG A 435 -5.00 3.26 29.99
N LYS A 436 -4.11 2.28 30.15
CA LYS A 436 -2.69 2.44 29.81
C LYS A 436 -2.46 2.55 28.30
N VAL A 437 -3.18 1.78 27.48
CA VAL A 437 -3.16 1.90 26.01
C VAL A 437 -3.60 3.32 25.58
N ILE A 438 -4.67 3.85 26.16
CA ILE A 438 -5.17 5.21 25.86
C ILE A 438 -4.11 6.26 26.24
N GLU A 439 -3.48 6.13 27.42
CA GLU A 439 -2.42 7.05 27.88
C GLU A 439 -1.23 7.08 26.91
N ILE A 440 -0.74 5.90 26.49
CA ILE A 440 0.38 5.80 25.55
C ILE A 440 0.03 6.47 24.21
N ARG A 441 -1.13 6.16 23.63
CA ARG A 441 -1.59 6.75 22.37
C ARG A 441 -1.73 8.26 22.43
N ARG A 442 -2.23 8.78 23.56
CA ARG A 442 -2.32 10.23 23.77
C ARG A 442 -0.95 10.89 23.78
N LYS A 443 0.01 10.32 24.51
CA LYS A 443 1.41 10.81 24.54
C LYS A 443 2.05 10.80 23.15
N GLU A 444 1.91 9.71 22.42
CA GLU A 444 2.45 9.60 21.05
C GLU A 444 1.80 10.61 20.10
N ALA A 445 0.49 10.85 20.20
CA ALA A 445 -0.19 11.85 19.40
C ALA A 445 0.30 13.28 19.70
N GLU A 446 0.51 13.62 20.98
CA GLU A 446 1.08 14.89 21.42
C GLU A 446 2.53 15.08 20.94
N GLU A 447 3.35 14.02 21.00
CA GLU A 447 4.73 14.05 20.48
C GLU A 447 4.78 14.19 18.96
N ARG A 448 3.92 13.49 18.24
CA ARG A 448 3.80 13.64 16.77
C ARG A 448 3.39 15.07 16.39
N LYS A 449 2.46 15.66 17.13
CA LYS A 449 2.04 17.05 16.93
C LYS A 449 3.21 18.02 17.13
N LYS A 450 3.96 17.89 18.22
CA LYS A 450 5.15 18.70 18.52
C LYS A 450 6.25 18.53 17.46
N ARG A 451 6.49 17.29 16.98
CA ARG A 451 7.48 17.05 15.92
C ARG A 451 7.07 17.70 14.59
N ASN A 452 5.78 17.65 14.25
CA ASN A 452 5.27 18.29 13.03
C ASN A 452 5.34 19.83 13.14
N GLU A 453 5.01 20.40 14.29
CA GLU A 453 5.13 21.84 14.56
C GLU A 453 6.60 22.28 14.47
N ASN A 454 7.52 21.55 15.07
CA ASN A 454 8.97 21.84 14.97
C ASN A 454 9.50 21.67 13.53
N ALA A 455 9.03 20.65 12.80
CA ALA A 455 9.42 20.44 11.39
C ALA A 455 8.86 21.55 10.48
N GLN A 456 7.70 22.09 10.82
CA GLN A 456 7.08 23.24 10.14
C GLN A 456 7.84 24.54 10.45
N HIS A 457 8.20 24.77 11.70
CA HIS A 457 9.04 25.89 12.09
C HIS A 457 10.45 25.86 11.44
N ILE A 458 11.03 24.67 11.27
CA ILE A 458 12.33 24.50 10.56
C ILE A 458 12.15 24.76 9.06
N LYS A 459 11.03 24.33 8.47
CA LYS A 459 10.70 24.62 7.06
C LYS A 459 10.39 26.10 6.82
N ASP A 460 9.69 26.75 7.73
CA ASP A 460 9.39 28.18 7.67
C ASP A 460 10.63 29.06 7.88
N ALA A 461 11.58 28.59 8.69
CA ALA A 461 12.90 29.23 8.84
C ALA A 461 13.82 29.00 7.62
N ALA A 462 13.70 27.88 6.93
CA ALA A 462 14.44 27.59 5.70
C ALA A 462 13.80 28.21 4.45
N ASN A 463 12.48 28.51 4.46
CA ASN A 463 11.74 29.10 3.34
C ASN A 463 11.88 30.65 3.23
N ASN A 464 12.68 31.28 4.10
CA ASN A 464 13.08 32.69 3.91
C ASN A 464 14.24 32.87 2.93
N THR A 465 14.72 31.79 2.33
CA THR A 465 15.65 31.83 1.20
C THR A 465 15.19 30.83 0.15
N GLU A 466 14.67 31.41 -0.96
CA GLU A 466 14.40 30.80 -2.27
C GLU A 466 13.22 29.81 -2.43
N LYS A 467 12.23 30.28 -3.18
CA LYS A 467 11.14 29.52 -3.79
C LYS A 467 11.67 28.56 -4.85
N VAL A 468 11.35 27.27 -4.75
CA VAL A 468 10.99 26.40 -5.90
C VAL A 468 10.07 25.30 -5.43
N ASP A 469 8.97 25.12 -6.18
CA ASP A 469 7.85 24.19 -6.02
C ASP A 469 8.23 22.70 -6.14
N THR A 470 7.63 21.85 -5.40
CA THR A 470 6.59 20.82 -5.67
C THR A 470 6.63 19.69 -4.65
N PRO A 471 5.50 19.27 -4.07
CA PRO A 471 5.46 18.09 -3.21
C PRO A 471 5.11 16.83 -4.01
N GLU A 472 5.92 15.78 -3.89
CA GLU A 472 5.55 14.42 -4.30
C GLU A 472 4.45 13.83 -3.41
N PRO A 473 3.46 13.15 -3.98
CA PRO A 473 2.40 12.52 -3.21
C PRO A 473 2.85 11.15 -2.67
N THR A 474 2.79 10.99 -1.35
CA THR A 474 2.90 9.69 -0.69
C THR A 474 1.65 8.85 -0.92
N PRO A 475 1.76 7.58 -1.34
CA PRO A 475 0.60 6.70 -1.46
C PRO A 475 0.17 6.17 -0.09
N VAL A 476 -1.07 6.43 0.27
CA VAL A 476 -1.74 5.84 1.44
C VAL A 476 -2.45 4.56 1.00
N ALA A 477 -2.19 3.45 1.71
CA ALA A 477 -2.84 2.16 1.50
C ALA A 477 -4.32 2.20 1.94
N PRO A 478 -5.22 1.42 1.31
CA PRO A 478 -6.60 1.32 1.74
C PRO A 478 -6.67 0.57 3.08
N ALA A 479 -7.02 1.29 4.13
CA ALA A 479 -7.40 0.71 5.40
C ALA A 479 -8.75 0.00 5.25
N THR A 480 -8.88 -1.22 5.74
CA THR A 480 -10.18 -1.80 6.05
C THR A 480 -10.77 -0.99 7.21
N THR A 481 -11.56 0.01 6.86
CA THR A 481 -12.26 0.84 7.83
C THR A 481 -13.33 0.02 8.55
N PRO A 482 -13.54 0.23 9.86
CA PRO A 482 -14.77 -0.21 10.53
C PRO A 482 -15.96 0.37 9.76
N PRO A 483 -17.16 -0.24 9.86
CA PRO A 483 -18.32 0.31 9.16
C PRO A 483 -18.40 1.80 9.46
N PRO A 484 -18.52 2.65 8.43
CA PRO A 484 -18.45 4.09 8.60
C PRO A 484 -19.50 4.55 9.60
N SER A 485 -19.13 5.49 10.46
CA SER A 485 -20.08 6.14 11.36
C SER A 485 -21.25 6.71 10.54
N HIS A 486 -22.42 6.94 11.15
CA HIS A 486 -23.56 7.54 10.43
C HIS A 486 -23.16 8.86 9.76
N LEU A 487 -22.32 9.66 10.42
CA LEU A 487 -21.78 10.90 9.86
C LEU A 487 -20.91 10.65 8.62
N GLU A 488 -19.99 9.68 8.69
CA GLU A 488 -19.09 9.36 7.59
C GLU A 488 -19.85 8.77 6.39
N ARG A 489 -20.89 7.97 6.64
CA ARG A 489 -21.77 7.44 5.59
C ARG A 489 -22.55 8.54 4.88
N ASN A 490 -23.07 9.53 5.62
CA ASN A 490 -23.77 10.66 5.03
C ASN A 490 -22.83 11.54 4.19
N ILE A 491 -21.62 11.78 4.67
CA ILE A 491 -20.57 12.46 3.88
C ILE A 491 -20.25 11.66 2.62
N GLN A 492 -20.07 10.34 2.73
CA GLN A 492 -19.80 9.46 1.60
C GLN A 492 -20.89 9.55 0.52
N ASN A 493 -22.16 9.57 0.92
CA ASN A 493 -23.28 9.73 -0.01
C ASN A 493 -23.23 11.07 -0.76
N LEU A 494 -22.88 12.16 -0.09
CA LEU A 494 -22.73 13.46 -0.74
C LEU A 494 -21.52 13.52 -1.68
N ILE A 495 -20.39 12.91 -1.30
CA ILE A 495 -19.23 12.77 -2.19
C ILE A 495 -19.59 11.93 -3.44
N GLN A 496 -20.40 10.88 -3.26
CA GLN A 496 -20.92 10.09 -4.39
C GLN A 496 -21.78 10.94 -5.33
N MET A 497 -22.60 11.84 -4.79
CA MET A 497 -23.39 12.78 -5.60
C MET A 497 -22.50 13.74 -6.38
N ILE A 498 -21.46 14.30 -5.75
CA ILE A 498 -20.48 15.16 -6.43
C ILE A 498 -19.78 14.41 -7.57
N ILE A 499 -19.33 13.16 -7.33
CA ILE A 499 -18.63 12.38 -8.33
C ILE A 499 -19.55 11.96 -9.49
N ARG A 500 -20.80 11.56 -9.21
CA ARG A 500 -21.74 11.07 -10.24
C ARG A 500 -22.40 12.17 -11.03
N TYR A 501 -22.78 13.28 -10.38
CA TYR A 501 -23.70 14.27 -10.91
C TYR A 501 -23.27 15.71 -10.64
N GLY A 502 -22.04 15.94 -10.20
CA GLY A 502 -21.57 17.23 -9.69
C GLY A 502 -21.79 18.40 -10.63
N GLU A 503 -21.67 18.20 -11.93
CA GLU A 503 -21.86 19.23 -12.97
C GLU A 503 -23.35 19.49 -13.33
N ARG A 504 -24.27 18.62 -12.88
CA ARG A 504 -25.70 18.75 -13.24
C ARG A 504 -26.34 19.94 -12.55
N VAL A 505 -27.04 20.75 -13.32
CA VAL A 505 -27.77 21.92 -12.81
C VAL A 505 -29.02 21.47 -12.07
N ILE A 506 -29.22 21.95 -10.84
CA ILE A 506 -30.38 21.65 -9.99
C ILE A 506 -31.24 22.86 -9.66
N SER A 507 -30.71 24.07 -9.78
CA SER A 507 -31.48 25.30 -9.53
C SER A 507 -30.94 26.48 -10.34
N GLN A 508 -31.79 27.51 -10.47
CA GLN A 508 -31.39 28.83 -10.99
C GLN A 508 -31.71 29.89 -9.94
N THR A 509 -30.77 30.81 -9.73
CA THR A 509 -31.03 31.97 -8.86
C THR A 509 -31.97 32.98 -9.57
N SER A 510 -32.59 33.88 -8.77
CA SER A 510 -33.39 34.96 -9.30
C SER A 510 -32.68 35.89 -10.31
N GLU A 511 -31.34 35.84 -10.32
CA GLU A 511 -30.48 36.58 -11.23
C GLU A 511 -30.09 35.78 -12.48
N GLY A 512 -30.67 34.59 -12.66
CA GLY A 512 -30.39 33.72 -13.83
C GLY A 512 -29.12 32.89 -13.76
N LYS A 513 -28.40 32.88 -12.62
CA LYS A 513 -27.19 32.07 -12.42
C LYS A 513 -27.60 30.63 -12.11
N THR A 514 -27.07 29.70 -12.84
CA THR A 514 -27.29 28.25 -12.62
C THR A 514 -26.40 27.73 -11.49
N ILE A 515 -26.95 26.88 -10.60
CA ILE A 515 -26.24 26.21 -9.52
C ILE A 515 -26.25 24.71 -9.82
N CYS A 516 -25.07 24.07 -9.84
CA CYS A 516 -24.95 22.64 -10.03
C CYS A 516 -24.95 21.87 -8.69
N VAL A 517 -25.18 20.54 -8.76
CA VAL A 517 -25.22 19.64 -7.61
C VAL A 517 -24.01 19.83 -6.69
N GLY A 518 -22.79 19.77 -7.28
CA GLY A 518 -21.57 19.87 -6.50
C GLY A 518 -21.38 21.23 -5.84
N GLU A 519 -21.69 22.33 -6.58
CA GLU A 519 -21.62 23.69 -6.03
C GLU A 519 -22.59 23.86 -4.86
N TYR A 520 -23.83 23.37 -5.01
CA TYR A 520 -24.85 23.45 -3.96
C TYR A 520 -24.45 22.68 -2.69
N ILE A 521 -24.00 21.43 -2.83
CA ILE A 521 -23.55 20.62 -1.69
C ILE A 521 -22.41 21.30 -0.94
N ILE A 522 -21.42 21.80 -1.68
CA ILE A 522 -20.24 22.42 -1.09
C ILE A 522 -20.60 23.71 -0.35
N GLN A 523 -21.43 24.58 -0.95
CA GLN A 523 -21.87 25.82 -0.33
C GLN A 523 -22.65 25.56 0.96
N GLU A 524 -23.58 24.59 0.97
CA GLU A 524 -24.32 24.22 2.15
C GLU A 524 -23.47 23.67 3.29
N MET A 525 -22.45 22.87 2.94
CA MET A 525 -21.50 22.36 3.93
C MET A 525 -20.60 23.45 4.51
N GLU A 526 -20.17 24.41 3.69
CA GLU A 526 -19.37 25.56 4.12
C GLU A 526 -20.20 26.54 5.01
N ASN A 527 -21.44 26.81 4.64
CA ASN A 527 -22.34 27.64 5.42
C ASN A 527 -22.59 27.09 6.84
N ASP A 528 -22.66 25.76 6.97
CA ASP A 528 -22.89 25.08 8.25
C ASP A 528 -21.63 24.73 9.01
N TYR A 529 -20.43 25.10 8.51
CA TYR A 529 -19.11 24.79 9.08
C TYR A 529 -18.92 23.29 9.30
N ILE A 530 -19.38 22.46 8.35
CA ILE A 530 -19.21 21.01 8.40
C ILE A 530 -17.83 20.65 7.90
N TYR A 531 -16.99 20.15 8.82
CA TYR A 531 -15.62 19.74 8.50
C TYR A 531 -15.55 18.27 8.10
N ILE A 532 -14.85 17.99 6.99
CA ILE A 532 -14.61 16.63 6.51
C ILE A 532 -13.25 16.15 6.99
N GLU A 533 -13.20 15.11 7.83
CA GLU A 533 -11.94 14.56 8.34
C GLU A 533 -11.17 13.76 7.29
N ASN A 534 -11.88 13.08 6.39
CA ASN A 534 -11.28 12.23 5.37
C ASN A 534 -10.52 13.06 4.31
N ALA A 535 -9.21 12.87 4.24
CA ALA A 535 -8.33 13.61 3.34
C ALA A 535 -8.64 13.40 1.85
N ILE A 536 -9.10 12.18 1.47
CA ILE A 536 -9.44 11.87 0.07
C ILE A 536 -10.70 12.63 -0.33
N TYR A 537 -11.71 12.68 0.53
CA TYR A 537 -12.96 13.42 0.27
C TYR A 537 -12.71 14.92 0.14
N ARG A 538 -11.85 15.50 0.99
CA ARG A 538 -11.43 16.91 0.86
C ARG A 538 -10.79 17.18 -0.49
N ARG A 539 -9.88 16.32 -0.93
CA ARG A 539 -9.21 16.45 -2.23
C ARG A 539 -10.19 16.36 -3.39
N VAL A 540 -11.20 15.48 -3.31
CA VAL A 540 -12.27 15.41 -4.34
C VAL A 540 -13.02 16.75 -4.41
N ILE A 541 -13.37 17.35 -3.28
CA ILE A 541 -14.04 18.65 -3.22
C ILE A 541 -13.16 19.76 -3.80
N ASP A 542 -11.87 19.80 -3.41
CA ASP A 542 -10.94 20.83 -3.88
C ASP A 542 -10.72 20.74 -5.39
N GLU A 543 -10.57 19.52 -5.92
CA GLU A 543 -10.42 19.32 -7.36
C GLU A 543 -11.71 19.61 -8.13
N PHE A 544 -12.87 19.30 -7.56
CA PHE A 544 -14.15 19.70 -8.13
C PHE A 544 -14.25 21.23 -8.25
N LYS A 545 -13.97 21.96 -7.16
CA LYS A 545 -14.00 23.45 -7.14
C LYS A 545 -13.11 24.08 -8.21
N LYS A 546 -11.94 23.49 -8.49
CA LYS A 546 -11.00 24.00 -9.49
C LYS A 546 -11.45 23.76 -10.94
N ASN A 547 -12.26 22.74 -11.17
CA ASN A 547 -12.49 22.23 -12.52
C ASN A 547 -13.94 22.34 -13.02
N TYR A 548 -14.96 22.42 -12.16
CA TYR A 548 -16.37 22.31 -12.55
C TYR A 548 -16.86 23.39 -13.51
N LYS A 549 -16.19 24.54 -13.61
CA LYS A 549 -16.51 25.63 -14.54
C LYS A 549 -15.86 25.49 -15.92
N LYS A 550 -15.01 24.48 -16.12
CA LYS A 550 -14.36 24.28 -17.41
C LYS A 550 -15.35 23.72 -18.42
N GLU A 551 -15.24 24.20 -19.65
CA GLU A 551 -16.07 23.71 -20.75
C GLU A 551 -15.87 22.18 -20.97
N GLY A 552 -16.97 21.45 -21.10
CA GLY A 552 -16.94 20.00 -21.27
C GLY A 552 -16.62 19.18 -20.00
N PHE A 553 -16.60 19.80 -18.80
CA PHE A 553 -16.35 19.08 -17.57
C PHE A 553 -17.51 18.14 -17.22
N ILE A 554 -17.19 16.84 -17.09
CA ILE A 554 -18.09 15.79 -16.60
C ILE A 554 -17.44 15.15 -15.39
N SER A 555 -18.07 15.34 -14.23
CA SER A 555 -17.51 14.97 -12.93
C SER A 555 -17.14 13.49 -12.85
N SER A 556 -18.03 12.59 -13.26
CA SER A 556 -17.80 11.15 -13.23
C SER A 556 -16.60 10.73 -14.09
N ILE A 557 -16.46 11.28 -15.30
CA ILE A 557 -15.34 10.98 -16.19
C ILE A 557 -14.04 11.58 -15.65
N PHE A 558 -14.09 12.82 -15.16
CA PHE A 558 -12.94 13.51 -14.61
C PHE A 558 -12.32 12.75 -13.44
N PHE A 559 -13.11 12.34 -12.45
CA PHE A 559 -12.62 11.62 -11.28
C PHE A 559 -12.25 10.17 -11.57
N GLN A 560 -12.93 9.51 -12.52
CA GLN A 560 -12.58 8.17 -12.97
C GLN A 560 -11.18 8.13 -13.59
N HIS A 561 -10.81 9.14 -14.38
CA HIS A 561 -9.52 9.25 -15.05
C HIS A 561 -8.50 10.12 -14.28
N TYR A 562 -8.75 10.36 -13.00
CA TYR A 562 -7.87 11.20 -12.21
C TYR A 562 -6.50 10.53 -12.02
N PRO A 563 -5.35 11.25 -12.13
CA PRO A 563 -4.02 10.65 -12.05
C PRO A 563 -3.70 9.98 -10.71
N ASP A 564 -4.31 10.45 -9.61
CA ASP A 564 -4.19 9.81 -8.31
C ASP A 564 -5.07 8.57 -8.22
N ILE A 565 -4.42 7.43 -8.03
CA ILE A 565 -5.05 6.11 -7.99
C ILE A 565 -6.13 6.02 -6.89
N GLN A 566 -5.95 6.69 -5.76
CA GLN A 566 -6.91 6.66 -4.65
C GLN A 566 -8.21 7.37 -5.01
N ILE A 567 -8.13 8.54 -5.64
CA ILE A 567 -9.31 9.28 -6.11
C ILE A 567 -10.00 8.53 -7.25
N SER A 568 -9.24 8.02 -8.21
CA SER A 568 -9.76 7.23 -9.33
C SER A 568 -10.45 5.94 -8.86
N GLN A 569 -9.85 5.21 -7.91
CA GLN A 569 -10.44 4.02 -7.31
C GLN A 569 -11.74 4.32 -6.58
N LEU A 570 -11.75 5.37 -5.74
CA LEU A 570 -12.94 5.84 -5.04
C LEU A 570 -14.04 6.20 -6.03
N ALA A 571 -13.72 6.90 -7.11
CA ALA A 571 -14.68 7.27 -8.13
C ALA A 571 -15.30 6.05 -8.82
N VAL A 572 -14.49 5.05 -9.20
CA VAL A 572 -14.99 3.80 -9.79
C VAL A 572 -15.91 3.06 -8.82
N ASP A 573 -15.55 2.96 -7.55
CA ASP A 573 -16.37 2.30 -6.53
C ASP A 573 -17.72 3.01 -6.32
N MET A 574 -17.75 4.33 -6.39
CA MET A 574 -18.95 5.15 -6.25
C MET A 574 -19.82 5.19 -7.51
N ILE A 575 -19.23 5.00 -8.70
CA ILE A 575 -19.94 4.97 -9.98
C ILE A 575 -20.55 3.59 -10.26
N ALA A 576 -19.92 2.51 -9.75
CA ALA A 576 -20.35 1.13 -10.01
C ALA A 576 -21.69 0.81 -9.32
N ASP A 577 -22.64 0.26 -10.08
CA ASP A 577 -23.94 -0.17 -9.55
C ASP A 577 -23.82 -1.56 -8.93
N LYS A 578 -24.24 -1.69 -7.68
CA LYS A 578 -24.26 -2.96 -6.95
C LYS A 578 -25.41 -3.88 -7.38
N TYR A 579 -26.51 -3.31 -7.87
CA TYR A 579 -27.71 -4.04 -8.26
C TYR A 579 -28.12 -3.67 -9.68
N GLN A 580 -28.47 -4.68 -10.46
CA GLN A 580 -29.14 -4.52 -11.76
C GLN A 580 -30.62 -4.86 -11.60
N LEU A 581 -31.50 -4.16 -12.32
CA LEU A 581 -32.91 -4.51 -12.40
C LEU A 581 -33.05 -5.98 -12.87
N SER A 582 -33.86 -6.74 -12.14
CA SER A 582 -34.04 -8.16 -12.43
C SER A 582 -34.68 -8.37 -13.80
N ARG A 583 -34.34 -9.49 -14.48
CA ARG A 583 -34.90 -9.87 -15.79
C ARG A 583 -36.43 -9.98 -15.82
N ILE A 584 -37.11 -10.04 -14.67
CA ILE A 584 -38.57 -10.05 -14.58
C ILE A 584 -39.14 -8.71 -15.07
N TYR A 585 -38.46 -7.61 -14.81
CA TYR A 585 -38.84 -6.28 -15.30
C TYR A 585 -38.54 -6.07 -16.80
N SER A 586 -37.53 -6.76 -17.34
CA SER A 586 -37.20 -6.67 -18.78
C SER A 586 -37.97 -7.64 -19.67
N ARG A 587 -38.69 -8.65 -19.08
CA ARG A 587 -39.50 -9.61 -19.87
C ARG A 587 -40.95 -9.20 -20.13
N LYS A 588 -41.44 -8.17 -19.48
CA LYS A 588 -42.73 -7.58 -19.80
C LYS A 588 -42.47 -6.39 -20.71
N ASN A 589 -42.50 -6.58 -22.04
CA ASN A 589 -42.58 -5.56 -23.12
C ASN A 589 -42.29 -4.10 -22.72
N ILE A 590 -41.25 -3.89 -21.92
CA ILE A 590 -40.78 -2.58 -21.54
C ILE A 590 -39.78 -2.23 -22.61
N SER A 591 -40.21 -1.40 -23.56
CA SER A 591 -39.40 -0.83 -24.64
C SER A 591 -38.13 -0.16 -24.07
N GLU A 592 -37.09 -0.05 -24.85
CA GLU A 592 -35.86 0.70 -24.50
C GLU A 592 -36.14 2.08 -23.91
N ASN A 593 -37.29 2.68 -24.21
CA ASN A 593 -37.79 3.93 -23.68
C ASN A 593 -38.02 3.92 -22.16
N VAL A 594 -38.43 2.78 -21.51
CA VAL A 594 -38.66 2.73 -20.06
C VAL A 594 -37.36 2.64 -19.25
N VAL A 595 -36.30 2.07 -19.82
CA VAL A 595 -34.96 2.11 -19.18
C VAL A 595 -34.42 3.55 -19.26
N GLN A 596 -34.78 4.29 -20.26
CA GLN A 596 -34.45 5.69 -20.45
C GLN A 596 -35.33 6.60 -19.54
N GLU A 597 -36.60 6.24 -19.35
CA GLU A 597 -37.51 6.90 -18.39
C GLU A 597 -37.07 6.71 -16.95
N VAL A 598 -36.68 5.50 -16.52
CA VAL A 598 -36.14 5.27 -15.15
C VAL A 598 -34.83 6.03 -14.92
N ARG A 599 -34.00 6.21 -15.96
CA ARG A 599 -32.81 7.07 -15.87
C ARG A 599 -33.15 8.55 -15.85
N ASN A 600 -34.18 8.97 -16.55
CA ASN A 600 -34.66 10.33 -16.52
C ASN A 600 -35.31 10.68 -15.17
N ASP A 601 -36.07 9.73 -14.58
CA ASP A 601 -36.65 9.89 -13.23
C ASP A 601 -35.56 10.09 -12.14
N GLU A 602 -34.41 9.42 -12.28
CA GLU A 602 -33.28 9.59 -11.35
C GLU A 602 -32.64 10.99 -11.49
N ILE A 603 -32.53 11.49 -12.70
CA ILE A 603 -31.99 12.83 -12.99
C ILE A 603 -33.00 13.92 -12.57
N ASP A 604 -34.27 13.73 -12.83
CA ASP A 604 -35.34 14.68 -12.49
C ASP A 604 -35.54 14.77 -10.96
N SER A 605 -35.19 13.73 -10.20
CA SER A 605 -35.23 13.71 -8.74
C SER A 605 -33.95 14.22 -8.05
N LEU A 606 -32.90 14.62 -8.82
CA LEU A 606 -31.64 15.09 -8.24
C LEU A 606 -31.76 16.26 -7.26
N PRO A 607 -32.59 17.29 -7.49
CA PRO A 607 -32.77 18.38 -6.53
C PRO A 607 -33.26 17.89 -5.16
N ASP A 608 -34.33 17.07 -5.17
CA ASP A 608 -34.95 16.54 -3.96
C ASP A 608 -34.02 15.56 -3.23
N LEU A 609 -33.31 14.71 -3.99
CA LEU A 609 -32.35 13.76 -3.44
C LEU A 609 -31.17 14.48 -2.79
N THR A 610 -30.62 15.49 -3.44
CA THR A 610 -29.50 16.29 -2.93
C THR A 610 -29.89 17.01 -1.65
N GLN A 611 -31.05 17.66 -1.63
CA GLN A 611 -31.56 18.34 -0.47
C GLN A 611 -31.82 17.40 0.71
N ARG A 612 -32.38 16.23 0.44
CA ARG A 612 -32.62 15.21 1.45
C ARG A 612 -31.32 14.71 2.08
N LEU A 613 -30.30 14.38 1.29
CA LEU A 613 -29.00 13.92 1.79
C LEU A 613 -28.31 15.00 2.65
N LEU A 614 -28.44 16.26 2.27
CA LEU A 614 -27.97 17.39 3.09
C LEU A 614 -28.70 17.49 4.43
N TYR A 615 -30.01 17.30 4.44
CA TYR A 615 -30.77 17.29 5.69
C TYR A 615 -30.42 16.11 6.59
N GLU A 616 -30.16 14.90 6.01
CA GLU A 616 -29.66 13.74 6.74
C GLU A 616 -28.29 14.00 7.38
N LEU A 617 -27.38 14.67 6.66
CA LEU A 617 -26.08 15.09 7.19
C LEU A 617 -26.24 16.10 8.32
N LYS A 618 -27.01 17.21 8.10
CA LYS A 618 -27.27 18.25 9.09
C LYS A 618 -27.91 17.68 10.36
N TYR A 619 -28.86 16.77 10.19
CA TYR A 619 -29.48 16.05 11.31
C TYR A 619 -28.45 15.26 12.14
N THR A 620 -27.58 14.50 11.48
CA THR A 620 -26.56 13.70 12.17
C THR A 620 -25.55 14.56 12.91
N VAL A 621 -25.17 15.70 12.35
CA VAL A 621 -24.28 16.69 13.01
C VAL A 621 -24.94 17.32 14.23
N VAL A 622 -26.20 17.68 14.12
CA VAL A 622 -26.96 18.29 15.25
C VAL A 622 -27.19 17.27 16.36
N ASP A 623 -27.52 16.02 16.01
CA ASP A 623 -27.74 14.94 16.99
C ASP A 623 -26.43 14.61 17.73
N ALA A 624 -25.30 14.55 17.03
CA ALA A 624 -23.98 14.36 17.65
C ALA A 624 -23.58 15.52 18.58
N LYS A 625 -23.93 16.78 18.22
CA LYS A 625 -23.71 17.94 19.10
C LYS A 625 -24.58 17.87 20.36
N ILE A 626 -25.83 17.42 20.26
CA ILE A 626 -26.71 17.22 21.40
C ILE A 626 -26.18 16.14 22.34
N ASP A 627 -25.72 15.01 21.79
CA ASP A 627 -25.12 13.93 22.59
C ASP A 627 -23.83 14.40 23.31
N ALA A 628 -22.98 15.17 22.62
CA ALA A 628 -21.77 15.75 23.22
C ALA A 628 -22.12 16.73 24.38
N MET A 629 -23.13 17.57 24.17
CA MET A 629 -23.62 18.51 25.14
C MET A 629 -24.22 17.84 26.39
N GLN A 630 -24.96 16.73 26.20
CA GLN A 630 -25.46 15.90 27.31
C GLN A 630 -24.34 15.30 28.14
N LYS A 631 -23.26 14.85 27.48
CA LYS A 631 -22.08 14.33 28.15
C LYS A 631 -21.34 15.42 28.93
N GLU A 632 -21.18 16.59 28.33
CA GLU A 632 -20.55 17.76 28.97
C GLU A 632 -21.35 18.26 30.15
N LEU A 633 -22.70 18.26 30.04
CA LEU A 633 -23.61 18.59 31.16
C LEU A 633 -23.38 17.64 32.35
N LYS A 634 -23.24 16.36 32.10
CA LYS A 634 -22.97 15.35 33.12
C LYS A 634 -21.62 15.57 33.81
N GLU A 635 -20.59 15.83 33.02
CA GLU A 635 -19.24 16.14 33.52
C GLU A 635 -19.17 17.48 34.26
N ALA A 636 -19.91 18.50 33.81
CA ALA A 636 -20.02 19.81 34.49
C ALA A 636 -20.77 19.69 35.84
N HIS A 637 -21.80 18.83 35.88
CA HIS A 637 -22.50 18.53 37.12
C HIS A 637 -21.61 17.83 38.16
N GLU A 638 -20.83 16.86 37.74
CA GLU A 638 -19.85 16.15 38.58
C GLU A 638 -18.74 17.07 39.12
N ARG A 639 -18.37 18.12 38.34
CA ARG A 639 -17.37 19.15 38.74
C ARG A 639 -17.95 20.33 39.51
N GLY A 640 -19.27 20.45 39.59
CA GLY A 640 -19.96 21.59 40.23
C GLY A 640 -19.80 22.92 39.47
N ASP A 641 -19.57 22.89 38.17
CA ASP A 641 -19.40 24.09 37.33
C ASP A 641 -20.74 24.66 36.85
N TRP A 642 -21.29 25.51 37.67
CA TRP A 642 -22.59 26.14 37.39
C TRP A 642 -22.59 27.08 36.19
N ASN A 643 -21.44 27.63 35.79
CA ASN A 643 -21.35 28.51 34.62
C ASN A 643 -21.47 27.69 33.34
N ALA A 644 -20.76 26.58 33.23
CA ALA A 644 -20.86 25.65 32.11
C ALA A 644 -22.28 25.05 32.00
N ILE A 645 -22.89 24.70 33.14
CA ILE A 645 -24.28 24.19 33.19
C ILE A 645 -25.26 25.21 32.61
N ASN A 646 -25.17 26.48 33.03
CA ASN A 646 -26.06 27.55 32.53
C ASN A 646 -25.87 27.81 31.03
N GLU A 647 -24.65 27.80 30.53
CA GLU A 647 -24.38 27.97 29.09
C GLU A 647 -24.97 26.80 28.25
N ILE A 648 -24.88 25.60 28.74
CA ILE A 648 -25.49 24.42 28.12
C ILE A 648 -27.01 24.55 28.07
N PHE A 649 -27.65 24.96 29.18
CA PHE A 649 -29.11 25.16 29.23
C PHE A 649 -29.62 26.26 28.30
N GLN A 650 -28.83 27.28 28.00
CA GLN A 650 -29.20 28.34 27.05
C GLN A 650 -29.10 27.85 25.58
N ASN A 651 -28.19 26.95 25.28
CA ASN A 651 -27.92 26.50 23.91
C ASN A 651 -28.69 25.23 23.51
N GLN A 652 -29.00 24.35 24.46
CA GLN A 652 -29.71 23.10 24.23
C GLN A 652 -31.08 23.27 23.54
N PRO A 653 -31.97 24.24 23.96
CA PRO A 653 -33.27 24.41 23.31
C PRO A 653 -33.16 24.76 21.82
N LYS A 654 -32.14 25.55 21.43
CA LYS A 654 -31.91 25.94 20.03
C LYS A 654 -31.56 24.73 19.17
N LEU A 655 -30.68 23.86 19.67
CA LEU A 655 -30.30 22.64 18.95
C LEU A 655 -31.46 21.64 18.88
N LEU A 656 -32.26 21.52 19.93
CA LEU A 656 -33.45 20.66 19.94
C LEU A 656 -34.50 21.14 18.93
N ALA A 657 -34.73 22.47 18.85
CA ALA A 657 -35.64 23.08 17.88
C ALA A 657 -35.15 22.82 16.43
N LEU A 658 -33.84 22.99 16.18
CA LEU A 658 -33.25 22.72 14.88
C LEU A 658 -33.37 21.24 14.50
N ARG A 659 -33.10 20.33 15.43
CA ARG A 659 -33.29 18.87 15.23
C ARG A 659 -34.74 18.55 14.84
N GLN A 660 -35.71 19.17 15.52
CA GLN A 660 -37.14 18.96 15.23
C GLN A 660 -37.54 19.48 13.84
N GLN A 661 -36.97 20.63 13.41
CA GLN A 661 -37.19 21.15 12.07
C GLN A 661 -36.63 20.20 10.99
N LEU A 662 -35.42 19.69 11.19
CA LEU A 662 -34.80 18.72 10.27
C LEU A 662 -35.56 17.38 10.23
N CYS A 663 -36.07 16.90 11.38
CA CYS A 663 -36.95 15.73 11.42
C CYS A 663 -38.23 15.91 10.59
N ARG A 664 -38.88 17.08 10.69
CA ARG A 664 -40.07 17.37 9.88
C ARG A 664 -39.76 17.43 8.39
N ALA A 665 -38.63 18.05 8.00
CA ALA A 665 -38.17 18.09 6.62
C ALA A 665 -37.86 16.70 6.05
N LEU A 666 -37.38 15.76 6.88
CA LEU A 666 -37.14 14.37 6.54
C LEU A 666 -38.38 13.44 6.60
N GLY A 667 -39.57 14.04 6.81
CA GLY A 667 -40.87 13.33 6.85
C GLY A 667 -41.13 12.53 8.12
N ASN A 668 -40.61 12.97 9.27
CA ASN A 668 -40.75 12.33 10.59
C ASN A 668 -40.30 10.87 10.66
N ARG A 669 -39.44 10.44 9.75
CA ARG A 669 -38.85 9.11 9.85
C ARG A 669 -37.83 9.08 10.99
N VAL A 670 -38.11 8.25 12.00
CA VAL A 670 -37.17 7.97 13.08
C VAL A 670 -36.02 7.21 12.48
N VAL A 671 -34.84 7.83 12.49
CA VAL A 671 -33.59 7.08 12.23
C VAL A 671 -33.38 6.18 13.44
N VAL A 672 -33.73 4.92 13.30
CA VAL A 672 -33.47 3.90 14.35
C VAL A 672 -31.95 3.77 14.44
N ARG A 673 -31.42 4.02 15.65
CA ARG A 673 -29.98 3.87 16.00
C ARG A 673 -29.51 2.44 15.88
#